data_f0fbae8c4db725fd42d34b5afe4b46cb
#
_entry.id   f0fbae8c4db725fd42d34b5afe4b46cb
#
_cell.length_a   1.000
_cell.length_b   1.000
_cell.length_c   1.000
_cell.angle_alpha   90.00
_cell.angle_beta   90.00
_cell.angle_gamma   90.00
#
_symmetry.space_group_name_H-M   'P 1'
#
loop_
_entity.id
_entity.type
_entity.pdbx_description
1 polymer ?
#
loop_
_entity_poly.entity_id
_entity_poly.type
_entity_poly.pdbx_seq_one_letter_code
_entity_poly.pdbx_strand_id
1 'polypeptide(L)'
;METSLKILFSNYLLVAILQAMPAVYRRIKMGIGFYPHLAWDSIRKNSRLYLPYILTCTGMVMMFYIIAFLAGDPLLKTIRGGSFMAEMLGMGTYVIMIFAVLFLFYTNSFLMKRRKKEFGLYNVLGMGKGNLARILFWESVQIAFISLTAGLMFGIVFAKLGELAMMYAIKGENNYNITVNTEALFMTLKVFGVIYVLLFVNMVRQVRMSKPVDLLRSENRGEKPPKANWFIALCGVVILAGAYYIAVTIEDPLSALSMFFVAVIMVIIATYLLFIAGSVTMCRLLQKNKRYYYKTNHFVSVSSMLYRMKRNGAGLASICVLCTMVLVMLSATVCLYAGEESVVRNRYPRDINLTTVFNSYPDMENYMGDMKESVKSCVGAAGEEIVDLTDYTAAIFSCAYANGKINYTDYETTDYYSAGLSPTIYQMFAISLDDYNRLMDENVELDDDEAIVCFTKGMGSAKNVSPDELVLGDDGPHYKVKNIIGRFIANGTEAYNVLPGMYIIVNNPKDIVLPIINTPGSSGVIISWFYNFDMTGSEAGKIVAANELNSMFNREYKENEAYLAGITHVNVEGRDAQRDNFYTMFGALLFLAIFLGIIFVLATVLIIYYKQVTEGYEDGGRFEIMKKLGMNQKDIKSSINSQMLTVFFLPIIMACVHLAFAFPIVSKLLLCFGFSDKGFFALVNVVCALVFAVFYVIVYRITSKSYYNIVNE
;
A
#
# COMPACT_ATOMS: atom_id res chain seq x y z
N MET A 1 62.73 38.08 -55.45
CA MET A 1 61.85 36.92 -55.32
C MET A 1 61.62 36.60 -53.80
N GLU A 2 62.66 36.69 -52.99
CA GLU A 2 62.55 36.40 -51.53
C GLU A 2 61.70 37.39 -50.70
N THR A 3 61.68 38.69 -51.08
CA THR A 3 60.93 39.72 -50.43
C THR A 3 59.39 39.60 -50.66
N SER A 4 59.01 39.15 -51.87
CA SER A 4 57.61 38.95 -52.24
C SER A 4 57.01 37.70 -51.54
N LEU A 5 57.81 36.66 -51.30
CA LEU A 5 57.38 35.44 -50.55
C LEU A 5 57.21 35.75 -49.05
N LYS A 6 58.07 36.58 -48.46
CA LYS A 6 57.90 37.00 -47.03
C LYS A 6 56.66 37.84 -46.81
N ILE A 7 56.31 38.69 -47.73
CA ILE A 7 55.10 39.52 -47.65
C ILE A 7 53.83 38.67 -47.84
N LEU A 8 53.86 37.66 -48.75
CA LEU A 8 52.74 36.74 -48.91
C LEU A 8 52.55 35.84 -47.69
N PHE A 9 53.64 35.31 -47.10
CA PHE A 9 53.57 34.49 -45.88
C PHE A 9 53.10 35.32 -44.66
N SER A 10 53.51 36.57 -44.53
CA SER A 10 53.09 37.47 -43.52
C SER A 10 51.59 37.80 -43.62
N ASN A 11 51.07 38.04 -44.84
CA ASN A 11 49.66 38.29 -45.07
C ASN A 11 48.80 37.05 -44.85
N TYR A 12 49.27 35.84 -45.24
CA TYR A 12 48.57 34.60 -44.95
C TYR A 12 48.52 34.30 -43.44
N LEU A 13 49.62 34.54 -42.73
CA LEU A 13 49.70 34.36 -41.29
C LEU A 13 48.77 35.39 -40.57
N LEU A 14 48.75 36.64 -41.07
CA LEU A 14 47.86 37.68 -40.52
C LEU A 14 46.38 37.36 -40.76
N VAL A 15 46.01 36.81 -41.91
CA VAL A 15 44.64 36.40 -42.24
C VAL A 15 44.26 35.16 -41.42
N ALA A 16 45.18 34.20 -41.23
CA ALA A 16 44.96 33.04 -40.38
C ALA A 16 44.80 33.44 -38.91
N ILE A 17 45.57 34.40 -38.40
CA ILE A 17 45.44 34.94 -37.04
C ILE A 17 44.14 35.71 -36.90
N LEU A 18 43.76 36.53 -37.88
CA LEU A 18 42.49 37.29 -37.88
C LEU A 18 41.26 36.35 -37.99
N GLN A 19 41.36 35.23 -38.68
CA GLN A 19 40.31 34.18 -38.72
C GLN A 19 40.25 33.38 -37.45
N ALA A 20 41.36 33.14 -36.76
CA ALA A 20 41.42 32.41 -35.48
C ALA A 20 41.02 33.31 -34.29
N MET A 21 41.21 34.64 -34.35
CA MET A 21 40.87 35.58 -33.28
C MET A 21 39.39 35.53 -32.88
N PRO A 22 38.40 35.44 -33.76
CA PRO A 22 37.01 35.35 -33.34
C PRO A 22 36.70 34.00 -32.61
N ALA A 23 37.37 32.95 -32.98
CA ALA A 23 37.20 31.66 -32.31
C ALA A 23 37.87 31.62 -30.90
N VAL A 24 39.07 32.25 -30.79
CA VAL A 24 39.76 32.41 -29.50
C VAL A 24 39.03 33.44 -28.62
N TYR A 25 38.58 34.58 -29.20
CA TYR A 25 37.78 35.60 -28.49
C TYR A 25 36.41 35.04 -28.05
N ARG A 26 35.75 34.19 -28.87
CA ARG A 26 34.56 33.44 -28.46
C ARG A 26 34.87 32.41 -27.36
N ARG A 27 36.02 31.75 -27.39
CA ARG A 27 36.43 30.82 -26.29
C ARG A 27 36.73 31.56 -24.98
N ILE A 28 37.32 32.73 -25.03
CA ILE A 28 37.65 33.53 -23.85
C ILE A 28 36.38 34.24 -23.29
N LYS A 29 35.43 34.64 -24.15
CA LYS A 29 34.15 35.24 -23.74
C LYS A 29 33.08 34.21 -23.32
N MET A 30 33.27 32.93 -23.57
CA MET A 30 32.53 31.84 -22.92
C MET A 30 33.10 31.62 -21.50
N GLY A 31 33.07 32.68 -20.71
CA GLY A 31 33.49 32.68 -19.31
C GLY A 31 32.70 31.63 -18.51
N ILE A 32 33.22 31.33 -17.35
CA ILE A 32 32.67 30.36 -16.37
C ILE A 32 31.16 30.54 -16.11
N GLY A 33 30.60 31.74 -16.32
CA GLY A 33 29.17 32.08 -16.17
C GLY A 33 28.27 31.73 -17.37
N PHE A 34 28.78 31.41 -18.57
CA PHE A 34 27.95 31.25 -19.76
C PHE A 34 26.98 30.07 -19.67
N TYR A 35 27.46 28.87 -19.28
CA TYR A 35 26.61 27.67 -19.16
C TYR A 35 25.58 27.76 -18.02
N PRO A 36 25.92 28.25 -16.84
CA PRO A 36 24.94 28.51 -15.77
C PRO A 36 23.83 29.48 -16.19
N HIS A 37 24.20 30.58 -16.86
CA HIS A 37 23.21 31.58 -17.32
C HIS A 37 22.30 30.99 -18.40
N LEU A 38 22.86 30.28 -19.37
CA LEU A 38 22.09 29.61 -20.44
C LEU A 38 21.13 28.54 -19.86
N ALA A 39 21.58 27.82 -18.85
CA ALA A 39 20.74 26.85 -18.11
C ALA A 39 19.57 27.55 -17.40
N TRP A 40 19.82 28.65 -16.71
CA TRP A 40 18.79 29.46 -16.05
C TRP A 40 17.77 30.03 -17.04
N ASP A 41 18.25 30.60 -18.16
CA ASP A 41 17.39 31.12 -19.22
C ASP A 41 16.51 30.02 -19.83
N SER A 42 17.06 28.80 -19.99
CA SER A 42 16.31 27.64 -20.46
C SER A 42 15.18 27.28 -19.48
N ILE A 43 15.46 27.23 -18.18
CA ILE A 43 14.46 26.97 -17.13
C ILE A 43 13.38 28.06 -17.15
N ARG A 44 13.77 29.33 -17.21
CA ARG A 44 12.85 30.47 -17.15
C ARG A 44 11.95 30.56 -18.40
N LYS A 45 12.53 30.39 -19.59
CA LYS A 45 11.78 30.45 -20.85
C LYS A 45 10.81 29.28 -21.02
N ASN A 46 11.17 28.10 -20.48
CA ASN A 46 10.34 26.90 -20.51
C ASN A 46 9.63 26.63 -19.18
N SER A 47 9.29 27.70 -18.45
CA SER A 47 8.68 27.60 -17.10
C SER A 47 7.43 26.72 -17.06
N ARG A 48 6.60 26.70 -18.11
CA ARG A 48 5.42 25.79 -18.21
C ARG A 48 5.78 24.30 -18.10
N LEU A 49 7.03 23.90 -18.44
CA LEU A 49 7.51 22.53 -18.32
C LEU A 49 8.33 22.30 -17.03
N TYR A 50 9.18 23.28 -16.69
CA TYR A 50 10.09 23.16 -15.54
C TYR A 50 9.43 23.39 -14.20
N LEU A 51 8.48 24.33 -14.08
CA LEU A 51 7.85 24.65 -12.81
C LEU A 51 7.14 23.44 -12.17
N PRO A 52 6.31 22.67 -12.90
CA PRO A 52 5.71 21.47 -12.35
C PRO A 52 6.76 20.41 -11.96
N TYR A 53 7.84 20.29 -12.72
CA TYR A 53 8.94 19.36 -12.40
C TYR A 53 9.66 19.77 -11.11
N ILE A 54 10.01 21.03 -10.95
CA ILE A 54 10.64 21.57 -9.73
C ILE A 54 9.71 21.40 -8.53
N LEU A 55 8.42 21.71 -8.67
CA LEU A 55 7.43 21.50 -7.60
C LEU A 55 7.33 20.05 -7.17
N THR A 56 7.42 19.13 -8.13
CA THR A 56 7.44 17.69 -7.81
C THR A 56 8.70 17.29 -7.07
N CYS A 57 9.86 17.72 -7.55
CA CYS A 57 11.13 17.47 -6.85
C CYS A 57 11.09 18.03 -5.42
N THR A 58 10.59 19.26 -5.26
CA THR A 58 10.41 19.91 -3.96
C THR A 58 9.45 19.12 -3.07
N GLY A 59 8.29 18.69 -3.60
CA GLY A 59 7.30 17.89 -2.88
C GLY A 59 7.86 16.55 -2.43
N MET A 60 8.64 15.88 -3.26
CA MET A 60 9.27 14.60 -2.90
C MET A 60 10.32 14.76 -1.80
N VAL A 61 11.17 15.79 -1.88
CA VAL A 61 12.13 16.14 -0.82
C VAL A 61 11.42 16.45 0.49
N MET A 62 10.37 17.28 0.42
CA MET A 62 9.56 17.67 1.58
C MET A 62 8.95 16.44 2.27
N MET A 63 8.25 15.60 1.51
CA MET A 63 7.57 14.42 2.07
C MET A 63 8.54 13.40 2.65
N PHE A 64 9.68 13.19 1.98
CA PHE A 64 10.72 12.30 2.52
C PHE A 64 11.27 12.82 3.85
N TYR A 65 11.57 14.13 3.93
CA TYR A 65 12.05 14.73 5.17
C TYR A 65 11.02 14.62 6.30
N ILE A 66 9.74 14.87 6.02
CA ILE A 66 8.68 14.79 7.03
C ILE A 66 8.61 13.37 7.63
N ILE A 67 8.57 12.33 6.79
CA ILE A 67 8.49 10.95 7.29
C ILE A 67 9.79 10.54 8.01
N ALA A 68 10.96 10.92 7.49
CA ALA A 68 12.23 10.64 8.15
C ALA A 68 12.37 11.37 9.50
N PHE A 69 11.86 12.60 9.60
CA PHE A 69 11.77 13.37 10.84
C PHE A 69 10.90 12.66 11.88
N LEU A 70 9.67 12.28 11.48
CA LEU A 70 8.72 11.60 12.36
C LEU A 70 9.23 10.22 12.81
N ALA A 71 9.83 9.44 11.91
CA ALA A 71 10.43 8.15 12.26
C ALA A 71 11.57 8.24 13.28
N GLY A 72 12.31 9.35 13.24
CA GLY A 72 13.43 9.62 14.16
C GLY A 72 13.06 10.44 15.41
N ASP A 73 11.78 10.70 15.68
CA ASP A 73 11.34 11.53 16.79
C ASP A 73 11.52 10.81 18.14
N PRO A 74 12.31 11.37 19.08
CA PRO A 74 12.50 10.79 20.40
C PRO A 74 11.20 10.71 21.23
N LEU A 75 10.25 11.61 21.01
CA LEU A 75 8.97 11.64 21.72
C LEU A 75 8.16 10.37 21.46
N LEU A 76 8.25 9.79 20.27
CA LEU A 76 7.58 8.53 19.96
C LEU A 76 8.04 7.39 20.86
N LYS A 77 9.30 7.37 21.28
CA LYS A 77 9.84 6.30 22.14
C LYS A 77 9.29 6.34 23.58
N THR A 78 8.72 7.46 24.00
CA THR A 78 8.13 7.64 25.34
C THR A 78 6.67 7.21 25.41
N ILE A 79 6.01 7.04 24.27
CA ILE A 79 4.59 6.69 24.17
C ILE A 79 4.44 5.17 24.04
N ARG A 80 3.41 4.58 24.63
CA ARG A 80 3.07 3.16 24.43
C ARG A 80 2.85 2.87 22.95
N GLY A 81 3.48 1.81 22.43
CA GLY A 81 3.43 1.47 21.01
C GLY A 81 4.24 2.39 20.07
N GLY A 82 4.85 3.46 20.60
CA GLY A 82 5.57 4.45 19.79
C GLY A 82 6.83 3.90 19.11
N SER A 83 7.49 2.89 19.68
CA SER A 83 8.60 2.20 19.01
C SER A 83 8.14 1.48 17.74
N PHE A 84 7.00 0.79 17.78
CA PHE A 84 6.40 0.16 16.62
C PHE A 84 6.02 1.21 15.55
N MET A 85 5.45 2.34 15.99
CA MET A 85 5.13 3.46 15.09
C MET A 85 6.38 4.01 14.40
N ALA A 86 7.48 4.21 15.14
CA ALA A 86 8.75 4.67 14.58
C ALA A 86 9.31 3.69 13.53
N GLU A 87 9.21 2.38 13.79
CA GLU A 87 9.62 1.34 12.82
C GLU A 87 8.75 1.37 11.55
N MET A 88 7.43 1.49 11.68
CA MET A 88 6.51 1.59 10.55
C MET A 88 6.78 2.83 9.69
N LEU A 89 6.99 3.99 10.31
CA LEU A 89 7.39 5.22 9.63
C LEU A 89 8.77 5.08 8.98
N GLY A 90 9.70 4.38 9.64
CA GLY A 90 11.01 4.03 9.09
C GLY A 90 10.89 3.20 7.81
N MET A 91 10.06 2.15 7.81
CA MET A 91 9.75 1.38 6.58
C MET A 91 9.12 2.27 5.50
N GLY A 92 8.22 3.18 5.89
CA GLY A 92 7.63 4.17 5.00
C GLY A 92 8.66 5.05 4.32
N THR A 93 9.75 5.42 5.01
CA THR A 93 10.87 6.19 4.45
C THR A 93 11.52 5.46 3.27
N TYR A 94 11.74 4.15 3.37
CA TYR A 94 12.27 3.33 2.27
C TYR A 94 11.30 3.24 1.10
N VAL A 95 10.01 3.10 1.36
CA VAL A 95 8.97 3.07 0.31
C VAL A 95 8.96 4.39 -0.46
N ILE A 96 9.01 5.53 0.24
CA ILE A 96 9.06 6.86 -0.39
C ILE A 96 10.35 7.03 -1.19
N MET A 97 11.49 6.55 -0.70
CA MET A 97 12.76 6.59 -1.42
C MET A 97 12.69 5.85 -2.76
N ILE A 98 12.18 4.62 -2.75
CA ILE A 98 12.02 3.82 -3.99
C ILE A 98 11.06 4.52 -4.96
N PHE A 99 9.94 5.00 -4.45
CA PHE A 99 8.97 5.72 -5.26
C PHE A 99 9.55 7.02 -5.83
N ALA A 100 10.31 7.79 -5.05
CA ALA A 100 10.98 9.01 -5.49
C ALA A 100 11.94 8.74 -6.68
N VAL A 101 12.73 7.68 -6.59
CA VAL A 101 13.60 7.26 -7.70
C VAL A 101 12.76 7.00 -8.95
N LEU A 102 11.80 6.10 -8.88
CA LEU A 102 10.97 5.71 -10.03
C LEU A 102 10.23 6.90 -10.64
N PHE A 103 9.62 7.72 -9.80
CA PHE A 103 8.79 8.83 -10.24
C PHE A 103 9.61 9.99 -10.81
N LEU A 104 10.72 10.36 -10.19
CA LEU A 104 11.60 11.42 -10.70
C LEU A 104 12.29 10.99 -11.99
N PHE A 105 12.65 9.72 -12.17
CA PHE A 105 13.13 9.20 -13.45
C PHE A 105 12.05 9.27 -14.54
N TYR A 106 10.82 8.95 -14.22
CA TYR A 106 9.69 9.06 -15.15
C TYR A 106 9.48 10.52 -15.60
N THR A 107 9.37 11.45 -14.65
CA THR A 107 9.12 12.87 -14.93
C THR A 107 10.29 13.52 -15.67
N ASN A 108 11.52 13.20 -15.28
CA ASN A 108 12.73 13.66 -15.98
C ASN A 108 12.79 13.14 -17.43
N SER A 109 12.47 11.87 -17.66
CA SER A 109 12.43 11.30 -19.01
C SER A 109 11.38 11.99 -19.88
N PHE A 110 10.26 12.40 -19.28
CA PHE A 110 9.24 13.16 -19.98
C PHE A 110 9.72 14.57 -20.34
N LEU A 111 10.34 15.28 -19.42
CA LEU A 111 10.95 16.59 -19.65
C LEU A 111 11.98 16.55 -20.80
N MET A 112 12.84 15.53 -20.78
CA MET A 112 13.86 15.31 -21.81
C MET A 112 13.27 15.05 -23.20
N LYS A 113 12.16 14.28 -23.29
CA LYS A 113 11.47 14.05 -24.57
C LYS A 113 10.98 15.34 -25.20
N ARG A 114 10.49 16.27 -24.43
CA ARG A 114 9.99 17.57 -24.91
C ARG A 114 11.10 18.49 -25.42
N ARG A 115 12.25 18.43 -24.79
CA ARG A 115 13.40 19.25 -25.14
C ARG A 115 14.24 18.71 -26.31
N LYS A 116 13.87 17.57 -26.87
CA LYS A 116 14.61 16.97 -28.01
C LYS A 116 14.79 17.95 -29.19
N LYS A 117 13.78 18.75 -29.50
CA LYS A 117 13.88 19.77 -30.55
C LYS A 117 14.93 20.85 -30.24
N GLU A 118 14.95 21.37 -29.02
CA GLU A 118 15.93 22.37 -28.57
C GLU A 118 17.35 21.81 -28.71
N PHE A 119 17.57 20.55 -28.28
CA PHE A 119 18.84 19.89 -28.41
C PHE A 119 19.23 19.66 -29.87
N GLY A 120 18.25 19.32 -30.73
CA GLY A 120 18.43 19.26 -32.17
C GLY A 120 18.90 20.58 -32.78
N LEU A 121 18.22 21.68 -32.39
CA LEU A 121 18.57 23.03 -32.84
C LEU A 121 19.97 23.44 -32.37
N TYR A 122 20.33 23.21 -31.11
CA TYR A 122 21.67 23.47 -30.61
C TYR A 122 22.77 22.71 -31.38
N ASN A 123 22.47 21.44 -31.73
CA ASN A 123 23.41 20.65 -32.55
C ASN A 123 23.57 21.24 -33.96
N VAL A 124 22.50 21.72 -34.61
CA VAL A 124 22.55 22.36 -35.94
C VAL A 124 23.31 23.69 -35.87
N LEU A 125 23.18 24.42 -34.77
CA LEU A 125 23.93 25.66 -34.51
C LEU A 125 25.43 25.39 -34.15
N GLY A 126 25.90 24.12 -34.22
CA GLY A 126 27.28 23.76 -34.00
C GLY A 126 27.66 23.41 -32.56
N MET A 127 26.69 23.32 -31.64
CA MET A 127 26.98 22.90 -30.25
C MET A 127 27.16 21.37 -30.20
N GLY A 128 28.37 20.92 -29.88
CA GLY A 128 28.65 19.50 -29.69
C GLY A 128 27.96 18.89 -28.45
N LYS A 129 27.81 17.55 -28.43
CA LYS A 129 27.19 16.81 -27.33
C LYS A 129 27.81 17.07 -25.95
N GLY A 130 29.13 17.39 -25.91
CA GLY A 130 29.81 17.75 -24.65
C GLY A 130 29.35 19.09 -24.08
N ASN A 131 29.06 20.09 -24.92
CA ASN A 131 28.54 21.38 -24.49
C ASN A 131 27.09 21.25 -24.02
N LEU A 132 26.29 20.42 -24.70
CA LEU A 132 24.95 20.08 -24.24
C LEU A 132 24.97 19.40 -22.84
N ALA A 133 25.91 18.49 -22.61
CA ALA A 133 26.07 17.86 -21.30
C ALA A 133 26.43 18.88 -20.20
N ARG A 134 27.22 19.92 -20.51
CA ARG A 134 27.52 21.01 -19.56
C ARG A 134 26.30 21.87 -19.24
N ILE A 135 25.45 22.16 -20.21
CA ILE A 135 24.16 22.86 -19.97
C ILE A 135 23.28 22.01 -19.04
N LEU A 136 23.12 20.71 -19.35
CA LEU A 136 22.34 19.79 -18.53
C LEU A 136 22.89 19.63 -17.10
N PHE A 137 24.19 19.68 -16.94
CA PHE A 137 24.83 19.66 -15.62
C PHE A 137 24.38 20.87 -14.78
N TRP A 138 24.52 22.09 -15.34
CA TRP A 138 24.10 23.29 -14.63
C TRP A 138 22.59 23.38 -14.38
N GLU A 139 21.76 22.90 -15.32
CA GLU A 139 20.32 22.77 -15.11
C GLU A 139 20.02 21.82 -13.93
N SER A 140 20.68 20.64 -13.90
CA SER A 140 20.51 19.67 -12.81
C SER A 140 20.93 20.25 -11.46
N VAL A 141 22.04 20.97 -11.41
CA VAL A 141 22.54 21.63 -10.19
C VAL A 141 21.55 22.70 -9.71
N GLN A 142 21.04 23.54 -10.62
CA GLN A 142 20.07 24.58 -10.26
C GLN A 142 18.75 23.99 -9.77
N ILE A 143 18.22 22.96 -10.44
CA ILE A 143 17.00 22.27 -10.04
C ILE A 143 17.22 21.58 -8.68
N ALA A 144 18.32 20.87 -8.48
CA ALA A 144 18.65 20.23 -7.22
C ALA A 144 18.75 21.25 -6.08
N PHE A 145 19.44 22.38 -6.31
CA PHE A 145 19.58 23.43 -5.30
C PHE A 145 18.21 24.02 -4.92
N ILE A 146 17.39 24.40 -5.90
CA ILE A 146 16.06 24.99 -5.64
C ILE A 146 15.15 23.97 -4.92
N SER A 147 15.11 22.73 -5.39
CA SER A 147 14.21 21.74 -4.82
C SER A 147 14.65 21.23 -3.45
N LEU A 148 15.96 21.11 -3.19
CA LEU A 148 16.46 20.75 -1.87
C LEU A 148 16.23 21.89 -0.87
N THR A 149 16.57 23.13 -1.21
CA THR A 149 16.37 24.26 -0.30
C THR A 149 14.89 24.49 0.01
N ALA A 150 14.04 24.59 -1.01
CA ALA A 150 12.60 24.76 -0.84
C ALA A 150 11.96 23.55 -0.15
N GLY A 151 12.34 22.33 -0.56
CA GLY A 151 11.80 21.09 0.00
C GLY A 151 12.14 20.91 1.48
N LEU A 152 13.36 21.23 1.88
CA LEU A 152 13.75 21.19 3.30
C LEU A 152 13.12 22.33 4.11
N MET A 153 13.03 23.54 3.58
CA MET A 153 12.34 24.65 4.25
C MET A 153 10.88 24.30 4.55
N PHE A 154 10.14 23.91 3.51
CA PHE A 154 8.75 23.47 3.71
C PHE A 154 8.67 22.18 4.52
N GLY A 155 9.63 21.26 4.34
CA GLY A 155 9.71 20.02 5.08
C GLY A 155 9.81 20.24 6.59
N ILE A 156 10.65 21.14 7.06
CA ILE A 156 10.80 21.47 8.48
C ILE A 156 9.50 22.03 9.06
N VAL A 157 8.86 22.96 8.34
CA VAL A 157 7.60 23.57 8.79
C VAL A 157 6.47 22.52 8.84
N PHE A 158 6.29 21.76 7.77
CA PHE A 158 5.23 20.75 7.70
C PHE A 158 5.52 19.51 8.54
N ALA A 159 6.78 19.19 8.84
CA ALA A 159 7.13 18.12 9.77
C ALA A 159 6.60 18.41 11.17
N LYS A 160 6.70 19.66 11.61
CA LYS A 160 6.13 20.08 12.91
C LYS A 160 4.61 20.01 12.93
N LEU A 161 3.96 20.43 11.86
CA LEU A 161 2.50 20.26 11.74
C LEU A 161 2.11 18.77 11.71
N GLY A 162 2.91 17.94 11.03
CA GLY A 162 2.73 16.48 11.01
C GLY A 162 2.88 15.86 12.38
N GLU A 163 3.90 16.24 13.16
CA GLU A 163 4.11 15.81 14.54
C GLU A 163 2.93 16.17 15.44
N LEU A 164 2.46 17.43 15.38
CA LEU A 164 1.30 17.88 16.16
C LEU A 164 0.02 17.14 15.77
N ALA A 165 -0.23 16.94 14.48
CA ALA A 165 -1.39 16.18 14.01
C ALA A 165 -1.32 14.71 14.45
N MET A 166 -0.13 14.12 14.43
CA MET A 166 0.12 12.77 14.87
C MET A 166 -0.11 12.62 16.38
N MET A 167 0.48 13.52 17.20
CA MET A 167 0.30 13.53 18.64
C MET A 167 -1.16 13.75 19.02
N TYR A 168 -1.90 14.60 18.31
CA TYR A 168 -3.32 14.77 18.49
C TYR A 168 -4.10 13.48 18.19
N ALA A 169 -3.76 12.76 17.10
CA ALA A 169 -4.42 11.51 16.72
C ALA A 169 -4.19 10.39 17.74
N ILE A 170 -3.01 10.30 18.36
CA ILE A 170 -2.67 9.28 19.37
C ILE A 170 -2.87 9.75 20.81
N LYS A 171 -3.47 10.93 21.02
CA LYS A 171 -3.69 11.53 22.34
C LYS A 171 -2.40 11.71 23.17
N GLY A 172 -1.27 11.90 22.51
CA GLY A 172 0.03 12.13 23.12
C GLY A 172 0.23 13.57 23.60
N GLU A 173 1.31 13.82 24.34
CA GLU A 173 1.68 15.16 24.79
C GLU A 173 2.20 16.01 23.63
N ASN A 174 1.67 17.23 23.51
CA ASN A 174 2.06 18.16 22.45
C ASN A 174 3.30 18.98 22.83
N ASN A 175 4.35 18.89 22.02
CA ASN A 175 5.50 19.78 22.11
C ASN A 175 5.42 20.83 21.00
N TYR A 176 5.33 22.12 21.35
CA TYR A 176 5.18 23.20 20.37
C TYR A 176 6.51 23.78 19.87
N ASN A 177 7.65 23.31 20.36
CA ASN A 177 8.97 23.79 19.93
C ASN A 177 9.32 23.22 18.54
N ILE A 178 9.76 24.10 17.64
CA ILE A 178 10.28 23.67 16.34
C ILE A 178 11.67 23.09 16.53
N THR A 179 11.79 21.80 16.34
CA THR A 179 13.07 21.07 16.39
C THR A 179 13.51 20.67 14.99
N VAL A 180 14.81 20.72 14.72
CA VAL A 180 15.37 20.24 13.46
C VAL A 180 16.11 18.94 13.73
N ASN A 181 15.63 17.85 13.17
CA ASN A 181 16.33 16.57 13.25
C ASN A 181 17.47 16.55 12.22
N THR A 182 18.70 16.64 12.72
CA THR A 182 19.91 16.69 11.89
C THR A 182 20.14 15.38 11.13
N GLU A 183 19.80 14.24 11.71
CA GLU A 183 19.91 12.93 11.05
C GLU A 183 18.97 12.83 9.85
N ALA A 184 17.69 13.20 10.02
CA ALA A 184 16.71 13.24 8.93
C ALA A 184 17.15 14.22 7.81
N LEU A 185 17.76 15.37 8.19
CA LEU A 185 18.26 16.35 7.24
C LEU A 185 19.42 15.77 6.41
N PHE A 186 20.42 15.18 7.06
CA PHE A 186 21.57 14.57 6.36
C PHE A 186 21.12 13.36 5.53
N MET A 187 20.18 12.55 6.01
CA MET A 187 19.62 11.42 5.26
C MET A 187 18.93 11.91 3.98
N THR A 188 18.13 12.98 4.09
CA THR A 188 17.44 13.59 2.94
C THR A 188 18.43 14.12 1.92
N LEU A 189 19.44 14.89 2.35
CA LEU A 189 20.48 15.40 1.46
C LEU A 189 21.24 14.28 0.75
N LYS A 190 21.60 13.21 1.46
CA LYS A 190 22.31 12.06 0.91
C LYS A 190 21.46 11.34 -0.14
N VAL A 191 20.22 11.01 0.18
CA VAL A 191 19.32 10.27 -0.72
C VAL A 191 19.03 11.06 -1.98
N PHE A 192 18.59 12.31 -1.85
CA PHE A 192 18.27 13.14 -3.03
C PHE A 192 19.51 13.60 -3.78
N GLY A 193 20.65 13.78 -3.12
CA GLY A 193 21.92 13.99 -3.80
C GLY A 193 22.27 12.85 -4.76
N VAL A 194 22.13 11.61 -4.30
CA VAL A 194 22.32 10.41 -5.15
C VAL A 194 21.29 10.37 -6.29
N ILE A 195 20.02 10.62 -5.99
CA ILE A 195 18.95 10.64 -7.01
C ILE A 195 19.25 11.68 -8.10
N TYR A 196 19.63 12.91 -7.76
CA TYR A 196 19.94 13.94 -8.75
C TYR A 196 21.17 13.59 -9.60
N VAL A 197 22.19 12.96 -9.03
CA VAL A 197 23.34 12.45 -9.80
C VAL A 197 22.89 11.36 -10.79
N LEU A 198 22.07 10.43 -10.37
CA LEU A 198 21.52 9.38 -11.25
C LEU A 198 20.65 9.96 -12.37
N LEU A 199 19.82 10.97 -12.06
CA LEU A 199 19.01 11.68 -13.05
C LEU A 199 19.90 12.39 -14.08
N PHE A 200 20.94 13.08 -13.64
CA PHE A 200 21.91 13.73 -14.52
C PHE A 200 22.59 12.71 -15.46
N VAL A 201 23.08 11.60 -14.92
CA VAL A 201 23.70 10.53 -15.73
C VAL A 201 22.72 10.00 -16.78
N ASN A 202 21.45 9.80 -16.40
CA ASN A 202 20.41 9.37 -17.34
C ASN A 202 20.14 10.41 -18.45
N MET A 203 20.11 11.71 -18.13
CA MET A 203 19.95 12.78 -19.11
C MET A 203 21.10 12.81 -20.10
N VAL A 204 22.34 12.74 -19.61
CA VAL A 204 23.54 12.70 -20.47
C VAL A 204 23.52 11.46 -21.38
N ARG A 205 23.14 10.30 -20.85
CA ARG A 205 22.97 9.07 -21.64
C ARG A 205 21.95 9.27 -22.76
N GLN A 206 20.79 9.85 -22.48
CA GLN A 206 19.75 10.08 -23.50
C GLN A 206 20.24 11.02 -24.61
N VAL A 207 20.99 12.08 -24.29
CA VAL A 207 21.52 13.02 -25.27
C VAL A 207 22.66 12.38 -26.11
N ARG A 208 23.54 11.61 -25.46
CA ARG A 208 24.64 10.91 -26.20
C ARG A 208 24.13 9.86 -27.18
N MET A 209 23.05 9.15 -26.84
CA MET A 209 22.45 8.11 -27.69
C MET A 209 21.58 8.67 -28.82
N SER A 210 21.15 9.94 -28.76
CA SER A 210 20.31 10.53 -29.80
C SER A 210 21.09 10.99 -31.03
N LYS A 211 20.50 10.75 -32.22
CA LYS A 211 21.04 11.26 -33.48
C LYS A 211 20.45 12.64 -33.76
N PRO A 212 21.28 13.66 -34.16
CA PRO A 212 20.79 15.02 -34.40
C PRO A 212 19.66 15.11 -35.43
N VAL A 213 19.71 14.32 -36.49
CA VAL A 213 18.68 14.29 -37.54
C VAL A 213 17.33 13.75 -37.03
N ASP A 214 17.37 12.73 -36.15
CA ASP A 214 16.16 12.15 -35.57
C ASP A 214 15.50 13.10 -34.58
N LEU A 215 16.28 13.99 -33.94
CA LEU A 215 15.79 15.02 -33.03
C LEU A 215 14.94 16.08 -33.73
N LEU A 216 15.31 16.48 -34.95
CA LEU A 216 14.59 17.50 -35.73
C LEU A 216 13.39 16.93 -36.50
N ARG A 217 13.48 15.67 -36.98
CA ARG A 217 12.42 15.02 -37.78
C ARG A 217 11.32 14.36 -36.95
N SER A 218 11.40 14.38 -35.61
CA SER A 218 10.52 13.59 -34.76
C SER A 218 9.03 13.96 -34.88
N GLU A 219 8.67 15.16 -35.32
CA GLU A 219 7.26 15.60 -35.47
C GLU A 219 6.67 15.44 -36.87
N ASN A 220 7.53 15.47 -37.93
CA ASN A 220 7.04 15.43 -39.34
C ASN A 220 6.93 14.01 -39.92
N ARG A 221 7.30 12.97 -39.17
CA ARG A 221 7.00 11.59 -39.55
C ARG A 221 5.51 11.32 -39.29
N GLY A 222 4.73 11.20 -40.37
CA GLY A 222 3.34 10.74 -40.29
C GLY A 222 3.27 9.45 -39.47
N GLU A 223 2.48 9.48 -38.40
CA GLU A 223 2.30 8.33 -37.53
C GLU A 223 1.65 7.19 -38.33
N LYS A 224 2.33 6.04 -38.42
CA LYS A 224 1.70 4.84 -38.98
C LYS A 224 0.50 4.44 -38.12
N PRO A 225 -0.65 4.10 -38.73
CA PRO A 225 -1.83 3.69 -37.98
C PRO A 225 -1.47 2.53 -37.02
N PRO A 226 -1.83 2.61 -35.75
CA PRO A 226 -1.47 1.61 -34.76
C PRO A 226 -2.09 0.26 -35.13
N LYS A 227 -1.26 -0.80 -35.18
CA LYS A 227 -1.76 -2.16 -35.32
C LYS A 227 -2.34 -2.61 -33.97
N ALA A 228 -3.55 -3.16 -33.98
CA ALA A 228 -4.13 -3.77 -32.79
C ALA A 228 -3.42 -5.10 -32.51
N ASN A 229 -2.72 -5.18 -31.39
CA ASN A 229 -2.16 -6.44 -30.90
C ASN A 229 -3.22 -7.11 -30.01
N TRP A 230 -4.18 -7.77 -30.65
CA TRP A 230 -5.27 -8.43 -29.95
C TRP A 230 -4.78 -9.54 -28.99
N PHE A 231 -3.65 -10.18 -29.32
CA PHE A 231 -3.03 -11.18 -28.46
C PHE A 231 -2.56 -10.58 -27.13
N ILE A 232 -1.87 -9.43 -27.16
CA ILE A 232 -1.44 -8.73 -25.93
C ILE A 232 -2.66 -8.25 -25.13
N ALA A 233 -3.70 -7.79 -25.81
CA ALA A 233 -4.95 -7.40 -25.14
C ALA A 233 -5.63 -8.60 -24.48
N LEU A 234 -5.68 -9.75 -25.15
CA LEU A 234 -6.22 -11.00 -24.60
C LEU A 234 -5.40 -11.48 -23.39
N CYS A 235 -4.08 -11.48 -23.48
CA CYS A 235 -3.20 -11.78 -22.34
C CYS A 235 -3.49 -10.86 -21.15
N GLY A 236 -3.68 -9.55 -21.39
CA GLY A 236 -4.07 -8.60 -20.34
C GLY A 236 -5.41 -8.95 -19.67
N VAL A 237 -6.41 -9.37 -20.45
CA VAL A 237 -7.73 -9.82 -19.91
C VAL A 237 -7.57 -11.09 -19.09
N VAL A 238 -6.82 -12.08 -19.59
CA VAL A 238 -6.62 -13.36 -18.90
C VAL A 238 -5.88 -13.17 -17.57
N ILE A 239 -4.80 -12.37 -17.56
CA ILE A 239 -4.04 -12.06 -16.34
C ILE A 239 -4.93 -11.30 -15.34
N LEU A 240 -5.75 -10.34 -15.79
CA LEU A 240 -6.66 -9.61 -14.94
C LEU A 240 -7.74 -10.52 -14.34
N ALA A 241 -8.33 -11.39 -15.17
CA ALA A 241 -9.31 -12.36 -14.72
C ALA A 241 -8.72 -13.32 -13.69
N GLY A 242 -7.48 -13.79 -13.90
CA GLY A 242 -6.75 -14.60 -12.94
C GLY A 242 -6.50 -13.87 -11.61
N ALA A 243 -6.08 -12.59 -11.67
CA ALA A 243 -5.89 -11.78 -10.47
C ALA A 243 -7.19 -11.58 -9.68
N TYR A 244 -8.29 -11.30 -10.38
CA TYR A 244 -9.62 -11.15 -9.75
C TYR A 244 -10.14 -12.47 -9.19
N TYR A 245 -9.90 -13.57 -9.90
CA TYR A 245 -10.24 -14.91 -9.41
C TYR A 245 -9.53 -15.19 -8.08
N ILE A 246 -8.21 -14.98 -8.02
CA ILE A 246 -7.42 -15.10 -6.78
C ILE A 246 -8.03 -14.21 -5.68
N ALA A 247 -8.29 -12.94 -5.97
CA ALA A 247 -8.79 -11.99 -4.98
C ALA A 247 -10.17 -12.35 -4.39
N VAL A 248 -11.01 -13.04 -5.16
CA VAL A 248 -12.39 -13.40 -4.75
C VAL A 248 -12.45 -14.79 -4.10
N THR A 249 -11.63 -15.76 -4.57
CA THR A 249 -11.72 -17.16 -4.14
C THR A 249 -10.91 -17.50 -2.90
N ILE A 250 -9.92 -16.67 -2.52
CA ILE A 250 -9.14 -16.92 -1.30
C ILE A 250 -10.03 -16.69 -0.08
N GLU A 251 -10.14 -17.70 0.76
CA GLU A 251 -10.95 -17.69 1.98
C GLU A 251 -10.10 -17.52 3.25
N ASP A 252 -8.91 -18.08 3.24
CA ASP A 252 -7.99 -18.08 4.37
C ASP A 252 -7.17 -16.78 4.48
N PRO A 253 -7.09 -16.11 5.68
CA PRO A 253 -6.34 -14.87 5.88
C PRO A 253 -4.83 -14.99 5.64
N LEU A 254 -4.22 -16.14 5.98
CA LEU A 254 -2.78 -16.34 5.80
C LEU A 254 -2.41 -16.49 4.32
N SER A 255 -3.19 -17.27 3.59
CA SER A 255 -3.09 -17.39 2.13
C SER A 255 -3.38 -16.04 1.45
N ALA A 256 -4.32 -15.25 1.99
CA ALA A 256 -4.59 -13.91 1.49
C ALA A 256 -3.36 -12.99 1.59
N LEU A 257 -2.58 -13.07 2.68
CA LEU A 257 -1.38 -12.25 2.86
C LEU A 257 -0.32 -12.54 1.78
N SER A 258 -0.05 -13.81 1.50
CA SER A 258 0.95 -14.20 0.48
C SER A 258 0.45 -13.93 -0.94
N MET A 259 -0.80 -14.26 -1.25
CA MET A 259 -1.38 -14.11 -2.59
C MET A 259 -1.79 -12.68 -2.93
N PHE A 260 -1.94 -11.81 -1.94
CA PHE A 260 -2.20 -10.38 -2.15
C PHE A 260 -1.13 -9.72 -3.03
N PHE A 261 0.15 -9.93 -2.72
CA PHE A 261 1.25 -9.35 -3.50
C PHE A 261 1.29 -9.91 -4.93
N VAL A 262 0.99 -11.21 -5.11
CA VAL A 262 0.89 -11.84 -6.42
C VAL A 262 -0.25 -11.20 -7.22
N ALA A 263 -1.43 -11.09 -6.63
CA ALA A 263 -2.59 -10.46 -7.25
C ALA A 263 -2.32 -9.00 -7.63
N VAL A 264 -1.68 -8.21 -6.75
CA VAL A 264 -1.31 -6.81 -7.02
C VAL A 264 -0.37 -6.71 -8.23
N ILE A 265 0.68 -7.53 -8.29
CA ILE A 265 1.61 -7.55 -9.44
C ILE A 265 0.87 -7.92 -10.73
N MET A 266 0.00 -8.92 -10.69
CA MET A 266 -0.81 -9.34 -11.83
C MET A 266 -1.76 -8.21 -12.29
N VAL A 267 -2.43 -7.51 -11.37
CA VAL A 267 -3.28 -6.34 -11.68
C VAL A 267 -2.48 -5.23 -12.33
N ILE A 268 -1.28 -4.92 -11.81
CA ILE A 268 -0.41 -3.88 -12.39
C ILE A 268 -0.04 -4.26 -13.83
N ILE A 269 0.47 -5.47 -14.06
CA ILE A 269 0.87 -5.93 -15.40
C ILE A 269 -0.33 -5.91 -16.35
N ALA A 270 -1.46 -6.48 -15.92
CA ALA A 270 -2.69 -6.52 -16.72
C ALA A 270 -3.19 -5.12 -17.08
N THR A 271 -3.16 -4.19 -16.15
CA THR A 271 -3.56 -2.78 -16.35
C THR A 271 -2.69 -2.13 -17.43
N TYR A 272 -1.36 -2.31 -17.38
CA TYR A 272 -0.49 -1.80 -18.43
C TYR A 272 -0.77 -2.43 -19.80
N LEU A 273 -0.99 -3.75 -19.88
CA LEU A 273 -1.31 -4.44 -21.13
C LEU A 273 -2.63 -3.96 -21.71
N LEU A 274 -3.67 -3.80 -20.86
CA LEU A 274 -4.98 -3.35 -21.28
C LEU A 274 -4.98 -1.89 -21.73
N PHE A 275 -4.32 -0.98 -21.02
CA PHE A 275 -4.25 0.41 -21.44
C PHE A 275 -3.40 0.61 -22.69
N ILE A 276 -2.32 -0.16 -22.91
CA ILE A 276 -1.44 -0.03 -24.08
C ILE A 276 -2.03 -0.73 -25.32
N ALA A 277 -2.47 -1.97 -25.20
CA ALA A 277 -2.95 -2.77 -26.32
C ALA A 277 -4.46 -2.91 -26.37
N GLY A 278 -5.13 -3.07 -25.22
CA GLY A 278 -6.58 -3.24 -25.13
C GLY A 278 -7.33 -2.00 -25.58
N SER A 279 -6.89 -0.80 -25.19
CA SER A 279 -7.50 0.45 -25.60
C SER A 279 -7.46 0.69 -27.12
N VAL A 280 -6.34 0.34 -27.77
CA VAL A 280 -6.19 0.39 -29.22
C VAL A 280 -7.11 -0.63 -29.90
N THR A 281 -7.19 -1.84 -29.35
CA THR A 281 -8.05 -2.92 -29.84
C THR A 281 -9.52 -2.51 -29.74
N MET A 282 -9.94 -1.92 -28.61
CA MET A 282 -11.30 -1.41 -28.40
C MET A 282 -11.65 -0.30 -29.40
N CYS A 283 -10.77 0.68 -29.62
CA CYS A 283 -10.99 1.71 -30.63
C CYS A 283 -11.18 1.12 -32.03
N ARG A 284 -10.42 0.08 -32.39
CA ARG A 284 -10.58 -0.61 -33.68
C ARG A 284 -11.88 -1.40 -33.79
N LEU A 285 -12.33 -2.02 -32.70
CA LEU A 285 -13.65 -2.68 -32.67
C LEU A 285 -14.78 -1.67 -32.87
N LEU A 286 -14.67 -0.50 -32.23
CA LEU A 286 -15.64 0.60 -32.43
C LEU A 286 -15.63 1.12 -33.87
N GLN A 287 -14.47 1.16 -34.54
CA GLN A 287 -14.37 1.51 -35.96
C GLN A 287 -15.05 0.50 -36.88
N LYS A 288 -15.04 -0.80 -36.54
CA LYS A 288 -15.72 -1.84 -37.31
C LYS A 288 -17.25 -1.72 -37.25
N ASN A 289 -17.78 -1.17 -36.17
CA ASN A 289 -19.24 -0.91 -36.04
C ASN A 289 -19.61 0.35 -36.82
N LYS A 290 -19.97 0.15 -38.09
CA LYS A 290 -20.30 1.25 -39.02
C LYS A 290 -21.43 2.15 -38.52
N ARG A 291 -22.44 1.60 -37.86
CA ARG A 291 -23.60 2.35 -37.33
C ARG A 291 -23.20 3.31 -36.19
N TYR A 292 -22.17 2.98 -35.41
CA TYR A 292 -21.63 3.83 -34.36
C TYR A 292 -20.62 4.81 -34.92
N TYR A 293 -19.66 4.34 -35.74
CA TYR A 293 -18.52 5.07 -36.21
C TYR A 293 -18.83 6.26 -37.12
N TYR A 294 -19.78 6.10 -38.07
CA TYR A 294 -20.12 7.15 -39.06
C TYR A 294 -21.00 8.29 -38.53
N LYS A 295 -21.33 8.33 -37.25
CA LYS A 295 -21.87 9.55 -36.64
C LYS A 295 -20.79 10.62 -36.54
N THR A 296 -21.06 11.86 -36.94
CA THR A 296 -20.09 12.95 -37.10
C THR A 296 -19.17 13.13 -35.90
N ASN A 297 -19.73 13.16 -34.68
CA ASN A 297 -18.96 13.32 -33.45
C ASN A 297 -18.12 12.08 -33.09
N HIS A 298 -18.59 10.86 -33.41
CA HIS A 298 -17.91 9.62 -33.13
C HIS A 298 -16.74 9.35 -34.10
N PHE A 299 -16.90 9.73 -35.38
CA PHE A 299 -15.86 9.57 -36.40
C PHE A 299 -14.60 10.30 -36.02
N VAL A 300 -14.70 11.57 -35.69
CA VAL A 300 -13.55 12.40 -35.29
C VAL A 300 -12.94 11.90 -33.95
N SER A 301 -13.82 11.60 -32.97
CA SER A 301 -13.37 11.18 -31.64
C SER A 301 -12.68 9.83 -31.66
N VAL A 302 -13.25 8.79 -32.30
CA VAL A 302 -12.65 7.44 -32.32
C VAL A 302 -11.38 7.41 -33.16
N SER A 303 -11.33 8.14 -34.29
CA SER A 303 -10.17 8.20 -35.15
C SER A 303 -8.98 8.87 -34.44
N SER A 304 -9.18 10.01 -33.78
CA SER A 304 -8.11 10.67 -33.04
C SER A 304 -7.72 9.91 -31.77
N MET A 305 -8.70 9.27 -31.10
CA MET A 305 -8.46 8.48 -29.89
C MET A 305 -7.59 7.25 -30.14
N LEU A 306 -7.69 6.62 -31.32
CA LEU A 306 -6.87 5.49 -31.71
C LEU A 306 -5.36 5.80 -31.65
N TYR A 307 -4.96 6.97 -32.15
CA TYR A 307 -3.56 7.42 -32.12
C TYR A 307 -3.15 7.86 -30.72
N ARG A 308 -4.03 8.54 -30.02
CA ARG A 308 -3.79 8.97 -28.63
C ARG A 308 -3.57 7.79 -27.68
N MET A 309 -4.41 6.75 -27.74
CA MET A 309 -4.33 5.59 -26.86
C MET A 309 -3.03 4.82 -27.06
N LYS A 310 -2.53 4.64 -28.29
CA LYS A 310 -1.23 4.02 -28.54
C LYS A 310 -0.08 4.76 -27.83
N ARG A 311 -0.12 6.08 -27.85
CA ARG A 311 0.96 6.92 -27.33
C ARG A 311 0.86 7.10 -25.81
N ASN A 312 -0.34 7.15 -25.29
CA ASN A 312 -0.64 7.53 -23.91
C ASN A 312 -0.99 6.34 -23.01
N GLY A 313 -1.14 5.12 -23.53
CA GLY A 313 -1.58 3.96 -22.80
C GLY A 313 -0.80 3.71 -21.50
N ALA A 314 0.53 3.80 -21.55
CA ALA A 314 1.36 3.64 -20.36
C ALA A 314 1.11 4.72 -19.29
N GLY A 315 0.94 5.99 -19.68
CA GLY A 315 0.63 7.06 -18.74
C GLY A 315 -0.75 6.89 -18.09
N LEU A 316 -1.75 6.42 -18.86
CA LEU A 316 -3.08 6.12 -18.31
C LEU A 316 -3.06 4.94 -17.35
N ALA A 317 -2.29 3.90 -17.68
CA ALA A 317 -2.06 2.76 -16.79
C ALA A 317 -1.42 3.21 -15.46
N SER A 318 -0.39 4.08 -15.53
CA SER A 318 0.24 4.64 -14.33
C SER A 318 -0.75 5.41 -13.47
N ILE A 319 -1.60 6.25 -14.06
CA ILE A 319 -2.65 6.98 -13.34
C ILE A 319 -3.61 6.00 -12.68
N CYS A 320 -4.08 4.97 -13.40
CA CYS A 320 -4.98 3.95 -12.86
C CYS A 320 -4.36 3.23 -11.65
N VAL A 321 -3.12 2.76 -11.78
CA VAL A 321 -2.40 2.06 -10.70
C VAL A 321 -2.23 2.96 -9.48
N LEU A 322 -1.79 4.22 -9.67
CA LEU A 322 -1.63 5.17 -8.57
C LEU A 322 -2.96 5.47 -7.87
N CYS A 323 -4.04 5.70 -8.63
CA CYS A 323 -5.37 5.89 -8.07
C CYS A 323 -5.84 4.66 -7.27
N THR A 324 -5.63 3.45 -7.80
CA THR A 324 -5.98 2.20 -7.11
C THR A 324 -5.20 2.05 -5.80
N MET A 325 -3.89 2.33 -5.83
CA MET A 325 -3.05 2.28 -4.63
C MET A 325 -3.55 3.25 -3.53
N VAL A 326 -3.87 4.49 -3.90
CA VAL A 326 -4.42 5.47 -2.96
C VAL A 326 -5.74 4.98 -2.38
N LEU A 327 -6.66 4.51 -3.22
CA LEU A 327 -7.98 4.07 -2.78
C LEU A 327 -7.90 2.86 -1.85
N VAL A 328 -7.17 1.82 -2.22
CA VAL A 328 -7.03 0.60 -1.39
C VAL A 328 -6.35 0.91 -0.07
N MET A 329 -5.24 1.66 -0.10
CA MET A 329 -4.46 1.97 1.08
C MET A 329 -5.24 2.86 2.07
N LEU A 330 -5.83 3.97 1.58
CA LEU A 330 -6.59 4.87 2.45
C LEU A 330 -7.85 4.19 2.98
N SER A 331 -8.60 3.43 2.16
CA SER A 331 -9.81 2.79 2.64
C SER A 331 -9.52 1.73 3.71
N ALA A 332 -8.45 0.95 3.56
CA ALA A 332 -8.06 -0.06 4.55
C ALA A 332 -7.61 0.59 5.86
N THR A 333 -6.74 1.61 5.80
CA THR A 333 -6.20 2.26 7.00
C THR A 333 -7.22 3.13 7.73
N VAL A 334 -8.08 3.85 6.99
CA VAL A 334 -9.21 4.59 7.58
C VAL A 334 -10.18 3.62 8.26
N CYS A 335 -10.43 2.46 7.67
CA CYS A 335 -11.29 1.43 8.24
C CYS A 335 -10.72 0.88 9.55
N LEU A 336 -9.42 0.56 9.61
CA LEU A 336 -8.75 0.10 10.84
C LEU A 336 -8.79 1.17 11.92
N TYR A 337 -8.46 2.41 11.60
CA TYR A 337 -8.44 3.50 12.57
C TYR A 337 -9.83 3.86 13.09
N ALA A 338 -10.82 3.97 12.20
CA ALA A 338 -12.19 4.30 12.61
C ALA A 338 -12.95 3.11 13.24
N GLY A 339 -12.53 1.88 12.94
CA GLY A 339 -13.09 0.64 13.50
C GLY A 339 -12.35 0.07 14.70
N GLU A 340 -11.40 0.79 15.23
CA GLU A 340 -10.45 0.36 16.25
C GLU A 340 -11.14 -0.10 17.55
N GLU A 341 -12.15 0.61 18.04
CA GLU A 341 -12.90 0.20 19.22
C GLU A 341 -13.53 -1.19 19.03
N SER A 342 -14.01 -1.49 17.81
CA SER A 342 -14.51 -2.84 17.49
C SER A 342 -13.39 -3.88 17.51
N VAL A 343 -12.19 -3.53 17.04
CA VAL A 343 -11.03 -4.43 17.09
C VAL A 343 -10.61 -4.71 18.53
N VAL A 344 -10.53 -3.66 19.36
CA VAL A 344 -10.15 -3.78 20.77
C VAL A 344 -11.17 -4.65 21.52
N ARG A 345 -12.47 -4.42 21.33
CA ARG A 345 -13.53 -5.24 21.96
C ARG A 345 -13.57 -6.67 21.46
N ASN A 346 -13.27 -6.92 20.19
CA ASN A 346 -13.17 -8.27 19.66
C ASN A 346 -11.96 -9.02 20.23
N ARG A 347 -10.84 -8.30 20.41
CA ARG A 347 -9.60 -8.87 20.97
C ARG A 347 -9.67 -9.05 22.48
N TYR A 348 -10.25 -8.06 23.17
CA TYR A 348 -10.39 -8.00 24.61
C TYR A 348 -11.87 -7.82 24.97
N PRO A 349 -12.65 -8.90 24.96
CA PRO A 349 -14.09 -8.81 25.23
C PRO A 349 -14.39 -8.41 26.68
N ARG A 350 -13.47 -8.66 27.60
CA ARG A 350 -13.56 -8.31 29.03
C ARG A 350 -12.51 -7.28 29.41
N ASP A 351 -12.71 -6.60 30.55
CA ASP A 351 -11.77 -5.58 31.04
C ASP A 351 -10.40 -6.18 31.32
N ILE A 352 -10.36 -7.36 31.93
CA ILE A 352 -9.15 -8.14 32.19
C ILE A 352 -9.27 -9.50 31.50
N ASN A 353 -8.24 -9.87 30.74
CA ASN A 353 -8.14 -11.15 30.06
C ASN A 353 -6.86 -11.85 30.57
N LEU A 354 -7.07 -12.87 31.41
CA LEU A 354 -5.99 -13.68 31.95
C LEU A 354 -6.01 -15.03 31.21
N THR A 355 -4.88 -15.40 30.66
CA THR A 355 -4.66 -16.70 30.03
C THR A 355 -3.43 -17.35 30.65
N THR A 356 -3.61 -18.55 31.21
CA THR A 356 -2.51 -19.33 31.77
C THR A 356 -2.35 -20.64 30.97
N VAL A 357 -1.14 -20.96 30.60
CA VAL A 357 -0.76 -22.18 29.90
C VAL A 357 -0.06 -23.12 30.88
N PHE A 358 -0.62 -24.31 31.06
CA PHE A 358 -0.08 -25.34 31.93
C PHE A 358 0.63 -26.44 31.14
N ASN A 359 1.63 -27.07 31.78
CA ASN A 359 2.36 -28.20 31.19
C ASN A 359 1.50 -29.48 31.14
N SER A 360 0.60 -29.63 32.11
CA SER A 360 -0.27 -30.82 32.22
C SER A 360 -1.60 -30.50 32.92
N TYR A 361 -2.57 -31.42 32.82
CA TYR A 361 -3.82 -31.30 33.58
C TYR A 361 -3.62 -31.34 35.10
N PRO A 362 -2.75 -32.21 35.66
CA PRO A 362 -2.46 -32.17 37.11
C PRO A 362 -1.90 -30.84 37.56
N ASP A 363 -1.01 -30.20 36.77
CA ASP A 363 -0.49 -28.88 37.10
C ASP A 363 -1.60 -27.82 37.12
N MET A 364 -2.51 -27.85 36.15
CA MET A 364 -3.67 -26.99 36.10
C MET A 364 -4.55 -27.13 37.36
N GLU A 365 -4.88 -28.38 37.72
CA GLU A 365 -5.69 -28.65 38.92
C GLU A 365 -5.02 -28.16 40.20
N ASN A 366 -3.69 -28.26 40.31
CA ASN A 366 -2.90 -27.82 41.48
C ASN A 366 -2.85 -26.28 41.61
N TYR A 367 -2.62 -25.56 40.51
CA TYR A 367 -2.30 -24.12 40.60
C TYR A 367 -3.52 -23.21 40.32
N MET A 368 -4.54 -23.67 39.61
CA MET A 368 -5.68 -22.83 39.23
C MET A 368 -6.44 -22.25 40.42
N GLY A 369 -6.57 -22.99 41.54
CA GLY A 369 -7.24 -22.55 42.76
C GLY A 369 -6.54 -21.35 43.39
N ASP A 370 -5.22 -21.48 43.60
CA ASP A 370 -4.39 -20.43 44.22
C ASP A 370 -4.34 -19.19 43.35
N MET A 371 -4.26 -19.37 42.03
CA MET A 371 -4.27 -18.26 41.05
C MET A 371 -5.61 -17.50 41.12
N LYS A 372 -6.76 -18.17 41.22
CA LYS A 372 -8.06 -17.52 41.38
C LYS A 372 -8.16 -16.69 42.66
N GLU A 373 -7.59 -17.19 43.75
CA GLU A 373 -7.56 -16.46 45.02
C GLU A 373 -6.64 -15.24 44.94
N SER A 374 -5.48 -15.38 44.31
CA SER A 374 -4.54 -14.28 44.06
C SER A 374 -5.17 -13.18 43.21
N VAL A 375 -5.90 -13.52 42.16
CA VAL A 375 -6.64 -12.53 41.33
C VAL A 375 -7.69 -11.80 42.15
N LYS A 376 -8.54 -12.52 42.90
CA LYS A 376 -9.57 -11.92 43.74
C LYS A 376 -8.99 -10.99 44.79
N SER A 377 -7.90 -11.42 45.45
CA SER A 377 -7.17 -10.60 46.45
C SER A 377 -6.62 -9.32 45.84
N CYS A 378 -5.99 -9.41 44.67
CA CYS A 378 -5.43 -8.25 43.97
C CYS A 378 -6.50 -7.25 43.54
N VAL A 379 -7.60 -7.72 42.96
CA VAL A 379 -8.73 -6.87 42.55
C VAL A 379 -9.42 -6.22 43.79
N GLY A 380 -9.62 -7.00 44.85
CA GLY A 380 -10.15 -6.49 46.10
C GLY A 380 -9.24 -5.45 46.79
N ALA A 381 -7.92 -5.62 46.72
CA ALA A 381 -6.96 -4.64 47.23
C ALA A 381 -7.00 -3.31 46.43
N ALA A 382 -7.37 -3.36 45.15
CA ALA A 382 -7.62 -2.17 44.35
C ALA A 382 -8.99 -1.50 44.65
N GLY A 383 -9.81 -2.08 45.53
CA GLY A 383 -11.14 -1.57 45.88
C GLY A 383 -12.21 -1.85 44.82
N GLU A 384 -11.98 -2.81 43.95
CA GLU A 384 -12.85 -3.15 42.82
C GLU A 384 -13.47 -4.55 43.03
N GLU A 385 -14.55 -4.83 42.29
CA GLU A 385 -15.23 -6.12 42.31
C GLU A 385 -15.22 -6.75 40.92
N ILE A 386 -15.09 -8.08 40.88
CA ILE A 386 -15.17 -8.88 39.65
C ILE A 386 -16.65 -9.03 39.27
N VAL A 387 -16.97 -8.70 38.02
CA VAL A 387 -18.29 -8.88 37.41
C VAL A 387 -18.13 -9.59 36.05
N ASP A 388 -19.22 -10.21 35.58
CA ASP A 388 -19.28 -10.88 34.28
C ASP A 388 -18.07 -11.83 33.97
N LEU A 389 -17.84 -12.76 34.88
CA LEU A 389 -16.74 -13.72 34.83
C LEU A 389 -16.95 -14.75 33.74
N THR A 390 -15.89 -14.93 32.92
CA THR A 390 -15.74 -16.01 31.94
C THR A 390 -14.58 -16.87 32.38
N ASP A 391 -14.85 -18.07 32.92
CA ASP A 391 -13.88 -19.01 33.51
C ASP A 391 -14.06 -20.39 32.86
N TYR A 392 -13.05 -20.82 32.05
CA TYR A 392 -13.10 -22.14 31.42
C TYR A 392 -11.69 -22.60 31.03
N THR A 393 -11.60 -23.89 30.73
CA THR A 393 -10.37 -24.52 30.26
C THR A 393 -10.52 -25.06 28.85
N ALA A 394 -9.44 -24.98 28.07
CA ALA A 394 -9.39 -25.54 26.74
C ALA A 394 -8.04 -26.22 26.46
N ALA A 395 -8.09 -27.40 25.86
CA ALA A 395 -6.91 -28.01 25.28
C ALA A 395 -6.82 -27.56 23.79
N ILE A 396 -5.70 -26.95 23.44
CA ILE A 396 -5.51 -26.29 22.15
C ILE A 396 -4.42 -27.06 21.38
N PHE A 397 -4.72 -27.45 20.15
CA PHE A 397 -3.77 -28.10 19.25
C PHE A 397 -4.06 -27.73 17.78
N SER A 398 -3.06 -27.83 16.91
CA SER A 398 -3.24 -27.64 15.48
C SER A 398 -3.47 -28.97 14.78
N CYS A 399 -4.34 -28.99 13.78
CA CYS A 399 -4.64 -30.18 13.01
C CYS A 399 -4.99 -29.87 11.55
N ALA A 400 -4.84 -30.85 10.69
CA ALA A 400 -5.42 -30.83 9.35
C ALA A 400 -6.83 -31.43 9.42
N TYR A 401 -7.83 -30.68 8.94
CA TYR A 401 -9.24 -31.11 8.93
C TYR A 401 -9.74 -31.26 7.50
N ALA A 402 -10.34 -32.42 7.20
CA ALA A 402 -11.03 -32.69 5.94
C ALA A 402 -12.17 -33.70 6.14
N ASN A 403 -13.39 -33.32 5.76
CA ASN A 403 -14.56 -34.19 5.73
C ASN A 403 -14.80 -35.03 7.02
N GLY A 404 -14.70 -34.41 8.18
CA GLY A 404 -14.90 -35.09 9.48
C GLY A 404 -13.64 -35.78 10.04
N LYS A 405 -12.57 -35.90 9.26
CA LYS A 405 -11.29 -36.44 9.75
C LYS A 405 -10.38 -35.33 10.27
N ILE A 406 -9.86 -35.51 11.46
CA ILE A 406 -8.94 -34.61 12.16
C ILE A 406 -7.58 -35.31 12.23
N ASN A 407 -6.58 -34.83 11.48
CA ASN A 407 -5.23 -35.37 11.53
C ASN A 407 -4.32 -34.37 12.28
N TYR A 408 -3.72 -34.81 13.36
CA TYR A 408 -2.83 -34.05 14.25
C TYR A 408 -1.36 -34.47 14.16
N THR A 409 -1.04 -35.43 13.26
CA THR A 409 0.32 -35.84 12.92
C THR A 409 0.69 -35.29 11.55
N ASP A 410 1.97 -35.17 11.31
CA ASP A 410 2.66 -34.81 10.07
C ASP A 410 1.79 -34.28 8.89
N TYR A 411 1.58 -32.95 8.86
CA TYR A 411 0.70 -32.32 7.86
C TYR A 411 1.23 -32.37 6.42
N GLU A 412 2.53 -32.68 6.22
CA GLU A 412 3.20 -32.67 4.93
C GLU A 412 3.09 -34.04 4.20
N THR A 413 2.87 -35.11 4.93
CA THR A 413 2.94 -36.47 4.38
C THR A 413 1.60 -37.14 4.14
N THR A 414 0.49 -36.48 4.45
CA THR A 414 -0.83 -37.11 4.33
C THR A 414 -1.33 -37.14 2.90
N ASP A 415 -1.87 -38.28 2.48
CA ASP A 415 -2.50 -38.57 1.17
C ASP A 415 -3.68 -37.66 0.75
N TYR A 416 -3.92 -36.53 1.45
CA TYR A 416 -4.98 -35.58 1.12
C TYR A 416 -4.77 -34.94 -0.27
N TYR A 417 -3.51 -34.73 -0.66
CA TYR A 417 -3.18 -34.17 -1.98
C TYR A 417 -3.45 -35.16 -3.11
N SER A 418 -3.24 -36.46 -2.86
CA SER A 418 -3.52 -37.53 -3.84
C SER A 418 -5.01 -37.75 -4.05
N ALA A 419 -5.84 -37.44 -3.04
CA ALA A 419 -7.30 -37.52 -3.13
C ALA A 419 -7.96 -36.26 -3.69
N GLY A 420 -7.18 -35.25 -4.08
CA GLY A 420 -7.70 -33.94 -4.58
C GLY A 420 -8.37 -33.09 -3.50
N LEU A 421 -8.17 -33.41 -2.22
CA LEU A 421 -8.65 -32.69 -1.06
C LEU A 421 -7.48 -31.83 -0.52
N SER A 422 -7.60 -30.52 -0.52
CA SER A 422 -6.67 -29.66 0.19
C SER A 422 -7.11 -29.56 1.65
N PRO A 423 -6.37 -30.12 2.61
CA PRO A 423 -6.73 -30.00 4.01
C PRO A 423 -6.59 -28.54 4.45
N THR A 424 -7.56 -28.04 5.18
CA THR A 424 -7.44 -26.76 5.85
C THR A 424 -6.85 -27.00 7.24
N ILE A 425 -5.80 -26.27 7.59
CA ILE A 425 -5.22 -26.31 8.93
C ILE A 425 -6.12 -25.53 9.88
N TYR A 426 -6.56 -26.21 10.95
CA TYR A 426 -7.41 -25.66 12.00
C TYR A 426 -6.65 -25.58 13.32
N GLN A 427 -7.02 -24.59 14.12
CA GLN A 427 -6.72 -24.59 15.54
C GLN A 427 -7.94 -25.14 16.27
N MET A 428 -7.76 -26.29 16.94
CA MET A 428 -8.79 -26.99 17.69
C MET A 428 -8.77 -26.59 19.14
N PHE A 429 -9.97 -26.43 19.72
CA PHE A 429 -10.19 -26.13 21.12
C PHE A 429 -11.11 -27.20 21.69
N ALA A 430 -10.55 -28.15 22.45
CA ALA A 430 -11.34 -29.14 23.15
C ALA A 430 -11.75 -28.58 24.52
N ILE A 431 -13.08 -28.52 24.78
CA ILE A 431 -13.69 -27.91 25.97
C ILE A 431 -14.61 -28.94 26.63
N SER A 432 -14.74 -28.90 27.97
CA SER A 432 -15.65 -29.71 28.72
C SER A 432 -17.10 -29.31 28.54
N LEU A 433 -18.02 -30.29 28.55
CA LEU A 433 -19.46 -30.02 28.53
C LEU A 433 -19.90 -29.20 29.74
N ASP A 434 -19.30 -29.38 30.92
CA ASP A 434 -19.59 -28.62 32.12
C ASP A 434 -19.24 -27.14 31.93
N ASP A 435 -18.08 -26.82 31.34
CA ASP A 435 -17.71 -25.44 31.01
C ASP A 435 -18.66 -24.84 29.96
N TYR A 436 -19.04 -25.62 28.95
CA TYR A 436 -20.01 -25.17 27.93
C TYR A 436 -21.37 -24.81 28.56
N ASN A 437 -21.95 -25.76 29.31
CA ASN A 437 -23.26 -25.56 29.98
C ASN A 437 -23.25 -24.34 30.90
N ARG A 438 -22.18 -24.16 31.69
CA ARG A 438 -22.02 -23.01 32.57
C ARG A 438 -21.90 -21.69 31.82
N LEU A 439 -21.17 -21.65 30.71
CA LEU A 439 -20.92 -20.43 29.95
C LEU A 439 -22.10 -20.01 29.08
N MET A 440 -22.86 -20.99 28.57
CA MET A 440 -23.98 -20.75 27.67
C MET A 440 -25.34 -20.69 28.42
N ASP A 441 -25.31 -20.94 29.74
CA ASP A 441 -26.52 -21.09 30.60
C ASP A 441 -27.48 -22.14 30.03
N GLU A 442 -26.93 -23.25 29.58
CA GLU A 442 -27.63 -24.41 29.00
C GLU A 442 -27.47 -25.64 29.88
N ASN A 443 -28.33 -26.62 29.70
CA ASN A 443 -28.26 -27.94 30.35
C ASN A 443 -28.34 -29.03 29.29
N VAL A 444 -27.32 -29.06 28.46
CA VAL A 444 -27.20 -30.11 27.42
C VAL A 444 -26.53 -31.34 28.03
N GLU A 445 -27.02 -32.52 27.67
CA GLU A 445 -26.41 -33.80 28.00
C GLU A 445 -25.82 -34.41 26.74
N LEU A 446 -24.63 -35.00 26.81
CA LEU A 446 -23.96 -35.74 25.74
C LEU A 446 -23.67 -37.15 26.19
N ASP A 447 -23.78 -38.09 25.27
CA ASP A 447 -23.21 -39.44 25.47
C ASP A 447 -21.68 -39.38 25.30
N ASP A 448 -20.94 -40.37 25.78
CA ASP A 448 -19.47 -40.39 25.73
C ASP A 448 -18.90 -40.36 24.30
N ASP A 449 -19.69 -40.77 23.32
CA ASP A 449 -19.37 -40.77 21.88
C ASP A 449 -20.00 -39.59 21.11
N GLU A 450 -20.59 -38.60 21.81
CA GLU A 450 -21.20 -37.40 21.21
C GLU A 450 -20.36 -36.17 21.42
N ALA A 451 -20.43 -35.24 20.45
CA ALA A 451 -19.80 -33.93 20.54
C ALA A 451 -20.67 -32.82 19.96
N ILE A 452 -20.50 -31.59 20.50
CA ILE A 452 -20.99 -30.37 19.89
C ILE A 452 -19.81 -29.67 19.23
N VAL A 453 -20.04 -29.11 18.01
CA VAL A 453 -19.00 -28.45 17.23
C VAL A 453 -19.37 -27.00 17.01
N CYS A 454 -18.38 -26.11 17.13
CA CYS A 454 -18.50 -24.72 16.72
C CYS A 454 -17.32 -24.34 15.81
N PHE A 455 -17.62 -23.95 14.60
CA PHE A 455 -16.61 -23.42 13.69
C PHE A 455 -16.48 -21.91 13.86
N THR A 456 -15.24 -21.43 14.01
CA THR A 456 -14.95 -20.01 14.10
C THR A 456 -14.59 -19.40 12.75
N LYS A 457 -14.21 -18.13 12.72
CA LYS A 457 -13.87 -17.39 11.49
C LYS A 457 -12.94 -18.13 10.54
N GLY A 458 -13.18 -17.95 9.24
CA GLY A 458 -12.37 -18.51 8.16
C GLY A 458 -13.13 -19.48 7.27
N MET A 459 -14.27 -19.96 7.70
CA MET A 459 -15.09 -20.84 6.88
C MET A 459 -16.10 -20.04 6.04
N GLY A 460 -15.67 -19.56 4.87
CA GLY A 460 -16.60 -19.10 3.83
C GLY A 460 -17.54 -20.19 3.34
N SER A 461 -17.25 -21.44 3.65
CA SER A 461 -17.96 -22.64 3.23
C SER A 461 -18.54 -23.48 4.38
N ALA A 462 -18.68 -22.95 5.59
CA ALA A 462 -19.35 -23.67 6.68
C ALA A 462 -20.77 -24.17 6.34
N LYS A 463 -21.37 -23.67 5.28
CA LYS A 463 -22.65 -24.17 4.76
C LYS A 463 -22.58 -25.58 4.16
N ASN A 464 -21.39 -26.11 3.87
CA ASN A 464 -21.22 -27.41 3.22
C ASN A 464 -20.47 -28.44 4.09
N VAL A 465 -20.06 -28.09 5.31
CA VAL A 465 -19.34 -29.01 6.21
C VAL A 465 -20.20 -29.19 7.46
N SER A 466 -21.16 -30.09 7.37
CA SER A 466 -21.85 -30.65 8.52
C SER A 466 -21.30 -32.07 8.67
N PRO A 467 -20.22 -32.26 9.45
CA PRO A 467 -19.78 -33.61 9.70
C PRO A 467 -20.83 -34.29 10.57
N ASP A 468 -21.31 -35.43 10.16
CA ASP A 468 -22.15 -36.29 11.00
C ASP A 468 -21.31 -36.99 12.09
N GLU A 469 -20.00 -37.11 11.83
CA GLU A 469 -19.02 -37.77 12.68
C GLU A 469 -17.66 -37.09 12.61
N LEU A 470 -16.95 -37.03 13.74
CA LEU A 470 -15.54 -36.59 13.84
C LEU A 470 -14.67 -37.79 14.19
N VAL A 471 -13.60 -37.98 13.42
CA VAL A 471 -12.61 -39.03 13.63
C VAL A 471 -11.25 -38.39 13.90
N LEU A 472 -10.68 -38.66 15.06
CA LEU A 472 -9.39 -38.11 15.47
C LEU A 472 -8.24 -39.08 15.16
N GLY A 473 -7.42 -38.77 14.17
CA GLY A 473 -6.37 -39.69 13.69
C GLY A 473 -6.94 -40.85 12.90
N ASP A 474 -6.11 -41.90 12.69
CA ASP A 474 -6.53 -43.10 11.97
C ASP A 474 -7.20 -44.14 12.91
N ASP A 475 -6.74 -44.22 14.16
CA ASP A 475 -7.21 -45.19 15.17
C ASP A 475 -7.70 -44.52 16.46
N GLY A 476 -7.99 -43.19 16.42
CA GLY A 476 -8.38 -42.41 17.58
C GLY A 476 -9.88 -42.43 17.87
N PRO A 477 -10.33 -41.65 18.86
CA PRO A 477 -11.74 -41.62 19.27
C PRO A 477 -12.63 -41.07 18.13
N HIS A 478 -13.85 -41.64 18.08
CA HIS A 478 -14.90 -41.26 17.15
C HIS A 478 -16.00 -40.54 17.94
N TYR A 479 -16.45 -39.38 17.45
CA TYR A 479 -17.53 -38.64 18.04
C TYR A 479 -18.63 -38.37 17.01
N LYS A 480 -19.87 -38.68 17.35
CA LYS A 480 -21.05 -38.29 16.60
C LYS A 480 -21.35 -36.82 16.86
N VAL A 481 -21.55 -36.05 15.83
CA VAL A 481 -21.86 -34.64 15.98
C VAL A 481 -23.33 -34.48 16.28
N LYS A 482 -23.68 -34.19 17.56
CA LYS A 482 -25.05 -33.98 17.99
C LYS A 482 -25.60 -32.62 17.53
N ASN A 483 -24.77 -31.59 17.55
CA ASN A 483 -25.17 -30.25 17.15
C ASN A 483 -23.98 -29.45 16.61
N ILE A 484 -24.26 -28.55 15.65
CA ILE A 484 -23.28 -27.58 15.14
C ILE A 484 -23.81 -26.20 15.50
N ILE A 485 -23.12 -25.51 16.40
CA ILE A 485 -23.50 -24.18 16.85
C ILE A 485 -22.78 -23.10 16.04
N GLY A 486 -23.50 -22.04 15.70
CA GLY A 486 -22.95 -20.95 14.88
C GLY A 486 -22.04 -19.98 15.63
N ARG A 487 -22.10 -19.96 16.96
CA ARG A 487 -21.33 -19.09 17.83
C ARG A 487 -21.16 -19.72 19.20
N PHE A 488 -19.95 -19.68 19.70
CA PHE A 488 -19.62 -19.98 21.08
C PHE A 488 -19.34 -18.67 21.85
N ILE A 489 -18.51 -18.71 22.85
CA ILE A 489 -18.21 -17.54 23.67
C ILE A 489 -17.23 -16.57 22.99
N ALA A 490 -17.45 -15.27 23.16
CA ALA A 490 -16.48 -14.26 22.76
C ALA A 490 -15.36 -14.18 23.81
N ASN A 491 -14.23 -14.83 23.56
CA ASN A 491 -13.08 -14.88 24.46
C ASN A 491 -11.84 -14.13 23.94
N GLY A 492 -11.99 -13.42 22.82
CA GLY A 492 -10.87 -12.70 22.16
C GLY A 492 -9.94 -13.58 21.34
N THR A 493 -9.96 -14.90 21.52
CA THR A 493 -9.06 -15.84 20.83
C THR A 493 -9.25 -15.79 19.31
N GLU A 494 -10.49 -15.67 18.85
CA GLU A 494 -10.79 -15.55 17.41
C GLU A 494 -10.24 -14.29 16.75
N ALA A 495 -9.97 -13.24 17.52
CA ALA A 495 -9.49 -11.97 16.99
C ALA A 495 -8.00 -11.98 16.61
N TYR A 496 -7.20 -12.89 17.20
CA TYR A 496 -5.77 -12.99 16.92
C TYR A 496 -5.36 -14.31 16.26
N ASN A 497 -6.25 -15.31 16.25
CA ASN A 497 -5.97 -16.55 15.54
C ASN A 497 -6.05 -16.31 14.03
N VAL A 498 -4.91 -16.49 13.38
CA VAL A 498 -4.80 -16.39 11.92
C VAL A 498 -5.39 -17.64 11.26
N LEU A 499 -5.31 -18.79 11.94
CA LEU A 499 -5.90 -20.04 11.50
C LEU A 499 -7.40 -20.08 11.83
N PRO A 500 -8.23 -20.72 11.00
CA PRO A 500 -9.59 -21.01 11.36
C PRO A 500 -9.62 -21.89 12.61
N GLY A 501 -10.55 -21.61 13.52
CA GLY A 501 -10.71 -22.38 14.75
C GLY A 501 -11.92 -23.31 14.71
N MET A 502 -11.83 -24.40 15.44
CA MET A 502 -12.95 -25.30 15.72
C MET A 502 -12.99 -25.66 17.21
N TYR A 503 -14.10 -25.35 17.86
CA TYR A 503 -14.37 -25.83 19.21
C TYR A 503 -15.05 -27.19 19.14
N ILE A 504 -14.54 -28.14 19.92
CA ILE A 504 -15.14 -29.45 20.14
C ILE A 504 -15.50 -29.53 21.61
N ILE A 505 -16.79 -29.61 21.91
CA ILE A 505 -17.33 -29.76 23.23
C ILE A 505 -17.68 -31.21 23.46
N VAL A 506 -17.07 -31.81 24.48
CA VAL A 506 -17.22 -33.21 24.86
C VAL A 506 -17.33 -33.35 26.38
N ASN A 507 -17.79 -34.52 26.88
CA ASN A 507 -17.87 -34.76 28.32
C ASN A 507 -16.49 -34.59 28.98
N ASN A 508 -15.44 -35.23 28.42
CA ASN A 508 -14.10 -35.20 28.99
C ASN A 508 -13.05 -34.87 27.91
N PRO A 509 -12.51 -33.64 27.86
CA PRO A 509 -11.49 -33.27 26.89
C PRO A 509 -10.18 -34.10 26.97
N LYS A 510 -9.91 -34.73 28.13
CA LYS A 510 -8.72 -35.58 28.30
C LYS A 510 -8.72 -36.78 27.32
N ASP A 511 -9.90 -37.24 26.91
CA ASP A 511 -10.04 -38.37 25.98
C ASP A 511 -9.60 -38.02 24.56
N ILE A 512 -9.67 -36.73 24.20
CA ILE A 512 -9.11 -36.19 22.95
C ILE A 512 -7.59 -35.97 23.09
N VAL A 513 -7.14 -35.46 24.22
CA VAL A 513 -5.77 -34.99 24.43
C VAL A 513 -4.77 -36.10 24.62
N LEU A 514 -5.14 -37.13 25.39
CA LEU A 514 -4.24 -38.23 25.73
C LEU A 514 -3.73 -39.03 24.50
N PRO A 515 -4.56 -39.36 23.50
CA PRO A 515 -4.07 -39.94 22.25
C PRO A 515 -3.09 -39.05 21.51
N ILE A 516 -3.33 -37.73 21.48
CA ILE A 516 -2.47 -36.78 20.76
C ILE A 516 -1.08 -36.67 21.41
N ILE A 517 -1.04 -36.51 22.75
CA ILE A 517 0.25 -36.40 23.49
C ILE A 517 1.07 -37.70 23.35
N ASN A 518 0.43 -38.83 23.31
CA ASN A 518 1.11 -40.12 23.22
C ASN A 518 1.54 -40.52 21.79
N THR A 519 1.16 -39.74 20.79
CA THR A 519 1.51 -40.04 19.38
C THR A 519 2.82 -39.32 19.01
N PRO A 520 3.88 -40.01 18.64
CA PRO A 520 5.14 -39.42 18.18
C PRO A 520 4.91 -38.58 16.91
N GLY A 521 5.47 -37.37 16.88
CA GLY A 521 5.33 -36.42 15.74
C GLY A 521 4.01 -35.66 15.71
N SER A 522 3.18 -35.74 16.78
CA SER A 522 1.98 -34.93 16.90
C SER A 522 2.32 -33.46 17.12
N SER A 523 1.40 -32.55 16.72
CA SER A 523 1.42 -31.18 17.17
C SER A 523 1.27 -31.15 18.70
N GLY A 524 2.12 -30.42 19.40
CA GLY A 524 2.01 -30.31 20.85
C GLY A 524 0.61 -29.81 21.26
N VAL A 525 0.11 -30.32 22.39
CA VAL A 525 -1.14 -29.86 23.00
C VAL A 525 -0.82 -28.80 24.04
N ILE A 526 -1.53 -27.69 23.98
CA ILE A 526 -1.44 -26.57 24.94
C ILE A 526 -2.68 -26.59 25.83
N ILE A 527 -2.50 -26.80 27.14
CA ILE A 527 -3.57 -26.77 28.10
C ILE A 527 -3.69 -25.33 28.64
N SER A 528 -4.77 -24.65 28.27
CA SER A 528 -4.97 -23.25 28.61
C SER A 528 -6.17 -23.07 29.53
N TRP A 529 -6.02 -22.21 30.51
CA TRP A 529 -7.09 -21.70 31.35
C TRP A 529 -7.34 -20.24 31.01
N PHE A 530 -8.59 -19.89 30.74
CA PHE A 530 -9.07 -18.55 30.45
C PHE A 530 -9.90 -18.07 31.65
N TYR A 531 -9.44 -16.97 32.24
CA TYR A 531 -10.11 -16.32 33.37
C TYR A 531 -10.27 -14.83 33.04
N ASN A 532 -11.35 -14.53 32.34
CA ASN A 532 -11.61 -13.22 31.80
C ASN A 532 -12.80 -12.59 32.56
N PHE A 533 -12.68 -11.34 32.97
CA PHE A 533 -13.71 -10.69 33.76
C PHE A 533 -13.78 -9.18 33.52
N ASP A 534 -14.94 -8.62 33.75
CA ASP A 534 -15.12 -7.17 33.87
C ASP A 534 -14.96 -6.74 35.35
N MET A 535 -14.62 -5.48 35.57
CA MET A 535 -14.43 -4.92 36.89
C MET A 535 -15.33 -3.70 37.06
N THR A 536 -15.77 -3.49 38.29
CA THR A 536 -16.32 -2.19 38.69
C THR A 536 -15.23 -1.11 38.63
N GLY A 537 -15.63 0.16 38.64
CA GLY A 537 -14.72 1.27 38.80
C GLY A 537 -14.29 2.01 37.52
N SER A 538 -13.31 2.90 37.68
CA SER A 538 -12.88 3.80 36.62
C SER A 538 -11.87 3.14 35.67
N GLU A 539 -11.76 3.67 34.44
CA GLU A 539 -10.77 3.23 33.47
C GLU A 539 -9.33 3.24 34.03
N ALA A 540 -8.98 4.28 34.81
CA ALA A 540 -7.68 4.37 35.46
C ALA A 540 -7.45 3.25 36.50
N GLY A 541 -8.46 2.92 37.30
CA GLY A 541 -8.44 1.81 38.27
C GLY A 541 -8.22 0.46 37.56
N LYS A 542 -8.94 0.22 36.48
CA LYS A 542 -8.78 -1.00 35.64
C LYS A 542 -7.39 -1.14 35.05
N ILE A 543 -6.78 -0.05 34.59
CA ILE A 543 -5.40 -0.04 34.09
C ILE A 543 -4.40 -0.38 35.21
N VAL A 544 -4.59 0.21 36.42
CA VAL A 544 -3.72 -0.07 37.56
C VAL A 544 -3.84 -1.55 37.96
N ALA A 545 -5.05 -2.08 38.12
CA ALA A 545 -5.28 -3.47 38.47
C ALA A 545 -4.69 -4.45 37.44
N ALA A 546 -4.84 -4.16 36.13
CA ALA A 546 -4.23 -4.97 35.08
C ALA A 546 -2.68 -5.01 35.18
N ASN A 547 -2.07 -3.85 35.45
CA ASN A 547 -0.62 -3.75 35.58
C ASN A 547 -0.11 -4.44 36.87
N GLU A 548 -0.85 -4.34 37.96
CA GLU A 548 -0.51 -5.02 39.23
C GLU A 548 -0.63 -6.53 39.10
N LEU A 549 -1.71 -7.04 38.52
CA LEU A 549 -1.87 -8.47 38.21
C LEU A 549 -0.74 -8.99 37.31
N ASN A 550 -0.43 -8.27 36.24
CA ASN A 550 0.66 -8.65 35.33
C ASN A 550 2.02 -8.65 36.07
N SER A 551 2.26 -7.65 36.91
CA SER A 551 3.51 -7.55 37.70
C SER A 551 3.60 -8.65 38.76
N MET A 552 2.49 -8.98 39.41
CA MET A 552 2.40 -10.03 40.42
C MET A 552 2.74 -11.40 39.78
N PHE A 553 2.03 -11.78 38.73
CA PHE A 553 2.27 -13.07 38.06
C PHE A 553 3.63 -13.18 37.41
N ASN A 554 4.15 -12.10 36.80
CA ASN A 554 5.50 -12.11 36.24
C ASN A 554 6.59 -12.26 37.33
N ARG A 555 6.40 -11.72 38.54
CA ARG A 555 7.31 -11.88 39.65
C ARG A 555 7.23 -13.29 40.21
N GLU A 556 6.01 -13.81 40.49
CA GLU A 556 5.80 -15.18 40.97
C GLU A 556 6.36 -16.21 39.98
N TYR A 557 6.12 -16.02 38.70
CA TYR A 557 6.65 -16.88 37.65
C TYR A 557 8.20 -16.91 37.62
N LYS A 558 8.87 -15.79 37.90
CA LYS A 558 10.34 -15.71 37.89
C LYS A 558 10.99 -16.21 39.16
N GLU A 559 10.33 -16.08 40.31
CA GLU A 559 10.91 -16.32 41.64
C GLU A 559 10.53 -17.68 42.23
N ASN A 560 9.44 -18.31 41.72
CA ASN A 560 8.93 -19.58 42.22
C ASN A 560 9.25 -20.75 41.28
N GLU A 561 10.22 -21.61 41.69
CA GLU A 561 10.64 -22.79 40.91
C GLU A 561 9.43 -23.78 40.65
N ALA A 562 8.48 -23.85 41.55
CA ALA A 562 7.31 -24.72 41.42
C ALA A 562 6.39 -24.21 40.29
N TYR A 563 6.24 -22.88 40.16
CA TYR A 563 5.51 -22.27 39.05
C TYR A 563 6.19 -22.55 37.70
N LEU A 564 7.54 -22.44 37.65
CA LEU A 564 8.30 -22.77 36.45
C LEU A 564 8.17 -24.24 36.04
N ALA A 565 7.95 -25.15 36.98
CA ALA A 565 7.79 -26.58 36.70
C ALA A 565 6.42 -26.94 36.12
N GLY A 566 5.34 -26.24 36.52
CA GLY A 566 3.95 -26.58 36.16
C GLY A 566 3.28 -25.63 35.18
N ILE A 567 3.79 -24.38 35.05
CA ILE A 567 3.20 -23.33 34.24
C ILE A 567 4.19 -22.89 33.14
N THR A 568 3.76 -22.99 31.89
CA THR A 568 4.57 -22.53 30.74
C THR A 568 4.53 -21.02 30.59
N HIS A 569 3.34 -20.40 30.73
CA HIS A 569 3.15 -18.98 30.48
C HIS A 569 1.89 -18.45 31.20
N VAL A 570 2.01 -17.22 31.72
CA VAL A 570 0.86 -16.44 32.22
C VAL A 570 0.83 -15.11 31.49
N ASN A 571 -0.30 -14.80 30.91
CA ASN A 571 -0.52 -13.53 30.22
C ASN A 571 -1.73 -12.80 30.81
N VAL A 572 -1.51 -11.58 31.26
CA VAL A 572 -2.58 -10.69 31.78
C VAL A 572 -2.66 -9.47 30.89
N GLU A 573 -3.77 -9.32 30.19
CA GLU A 573 -4.01 -8.20 29.28
C GLU A 573 -5.25 -7.42 29.72
N GLY A 574 -5.07 -6.13 30.02
CA GLY A 574 -6.17 -5.22 30.30
C GLY A 574 -6.66 -4.53 29.03
N ARG A 575 -7.96 -4.55 28.74
CA ARG A 575 -8.55 -3.90 27.56
C ARG A 575 -8.16 -2.43 27.47
N ASP A 576 -8.35 -1.67 28.54
CA ASP A 576 -8.07 -0.25 28.57
C ASP A 576 -6.56 0.05 28.52
N ALA A 577 -5.74 -0.83 29.11
CA ALA A 577 -4.29 -0.71 29.03
C ALA A 577 -3.73 -0.96 27.61
N GLN A 578 -4.39 -1.82 26.83
CA GLN A 578 -3.97 -2.16 25.46
C GLN A 578 -4.61 -1.25 24.40
N ARG A 579 -5.70 -0.57 24.71
CA ARG A 579 -6.39 0.35 23.78
C ARG A 579 -5.42 1.36 23.16
N ASP A 580 -4.57 2.00 23.97
CA ASP A 580 -3.61 2.99 23.50
C ASP A 580 -2.58 2.41 22.50
N ASN A 581 -2.21 1.14 22.65
CA ASN A 581 -1.32 0.46 21.71
C ASN A 581 -1.96 0.31 20.32
N PHE A 582 -3.27 -0.05 20.28
CA PHE A 582 -4.01 -0.16 19.00
C PHE A 582 -4.22 1.20 18.36
N TYR A 583 -4.57 2.24 19.15
CA TYR A 583 -4.65 3.63 18.66
C TYR A 583 -3.36 4.08 18.02
N THR A 584 -2.26 3.84 18.69
CA THR A 584 -0.93 4.21 18.18
C THR A 584 -0.59 3.43 16.91
N MET A 585 -0.86 2.13 16.88
CA MET A 585 -0.57 1.27 15.72
C MET A 585 -1.41 1.66 14.51
N PHE A 586 -2.72 1.77 14.65
CA PHE A 586 -3.60 2.11 13.52
C PHE A 586 -3.46 3.58 13.11
N GLY A 587 -3.21 4.46 14.07
CA GLY A 587 -2.85 5.85 13.80
C GLY A 587 -1.59 5.99 12.97
N ALA A 588 -0.54 5.20 13.26
CA ALA A 588 0.69 5.16 12.48
C ALA A 588 0.44 4.72 11.03
N LEU A 589 -0.33 3.64 10.85
CA LEU A 589 -0.68 3.12 9.53
C LEU A 589 -1.50 4.15 8.72
N LEU A 590 -2.49 4.79 9.35
CA LEU A 590 -3.28 5.83 8.71
C LEU A 590 -2.42 7.03 8.32
N PHE A 591 -1.53 7.46 9.22
CA PHE A 591 -0.63 8.58 8.97
C PHE A 591 0.29 8.31 7.77
N LEU A 592 0.92 7.14 7.76
CA LEU A 592 1.76 6.69 6.65
C LEU A 592 0.96 6.63 5.33
N ALA A 593 -0.27 6.12 5.38
CA ALA A 593 -1.15 6.06 4.23
C ALA A 593 -1.54 7.43 3.69
N ILE A 594 -1.80 8.42 4.56
CA ILE A 594 -2.08 9.79 4.14
C ILE A 594 -0.87 10.39 3.42
N PHE A 595 0.34 10.24 3.96
CA PHE A 595 1.56 10.79 3.33
C PHE A 595 1.87 10.13 1.99
N LEU A 596 1.81 8.80 1.91
CA LEU A 596 1.96 8.07 0.64
C LEU A 596 0.85 8.45 -0.34
N GLY A 597 -0.38 8.61 0.15
CA GLY A 597 -1.51 9.06 -0.64
C GLY A 597 -1.29 10.43 -1.27
N ILE A 598 -0.78 11.41 -0.51
CA ILE A 598 -0.44 12.75 -1.02
C ILE A 598 0.63 12.64 -2.12
N ILE A 599 1.66 11.83 -1.93
CA ILE A 599 2.72 11.61 -2.92
C ILE A 599 2.13 11.02 -4.22
N PHE A 600 1.30 9.99 -4.13
CA PHE A 600 0.70 9.34 -5.29
C PHE A 600 -0.30 10.25 -6.01
N VAL A 601 -1.02 11.08 -5.26
CA VAL A 601 -1.91 12.11 -5.80
C VAL A 601 -1.11 13.18 -6.55
N LEU A 602 -0.02 13.70 -5.97
CA LEU A 602 0.87 14.65 -6.65
C LEU A 602 1.44 14.07 -7.94
N ALA A 603 1.88 12.80 -7.90
CA ALA A 603 2.33 12.08 -9.07
C ALA A 603 1.24 11.97 -10.15
N THR A 604 0.04 11.62 -9.76
CA THR A 604 -1.12 11.52 -10.67
C THR A 604 -1.43 12.86 -11.32
N VAL A 605 -1.52 13.94 -10.52
CA VAL A 605 -1.78 15.30 -11.02
C VAL A 605 -0.72 15.73 -12.03
N LEU A 606 0.55 15.44 -11.76
CA LEU A 606 1.63 15.79 -12.64
C LEU A 606 1.63 15.02 -13.97
N ILE A 607 1.38 13.70 -13.89
CA ILE A 607 1.25 12.87 -15.10
C ILE A 607 0.10 13.41 -15.96
N ILE A 608 -1.03 13.74 -15.34
CA ILE A 608 -2.20 14.34 -15.99
C ILE A 608 -1.81 15.67 -16.64
N TYR A 609 -1.19 16.57 -15.91
CA TYR A 609 -0.80 17.89 -16.40
C TYR A 609 0.14 17.80 -17.60
N TYR A 610 1.24 17.08 -17.48
CA TYR A 610 2.18 16.93 -18.60
C TYR A 610 1.56 16.30 -19.83
N LYS A 611 0.67 15.34 -19.62
CA LYS A 611 -0.06 14.71 -20.71
C LYS A 611 -0.93 15.72 -21.43
N GLN A 612 -1.68 16.57 -20.69
CA GLN A 612 -2.55 17.60 -21.30
C GLN A 612 -1.76 18.68 -22.03
N VAL A 613 -0.70 19.18 -21.43
CA VAL A 613 0.18 20.17 -22.08
C VAL A 613 0.73 19.58 -23.38
N THR A 614 1.13 18.32 -23.38
CA THR A 614 1.64 17.63 -24.56
C THR A 614 0.60 17.51 -25.66
N GLU A 615 -0.59 17.03 -25.30
CA GLU A 615 -1.69 16.86 -26.25
C GLU A 615 -2.18 18.22 -26.77
N GLY A 616 -2.21 19.27 -25.91
CA GLY A 616 -2.59 20.61 -26.33
C GLY A 616 -1.75 21.16 -27.47
N TYR A 617 -0.42 21.07 -27.38
CA TYR A 617 0.47 21.52 -28.46
C TYR A 617 0.33 20.71 -29.75
N GLU A 618 0.12 19.39 -29.66
CA GLU A 618 -0.02 18.54 -30.84
C GLU A 618 -1.37 18.70 -31.52
N ASP A 619 -2.41 18.91 -30.74
CA ASP A 619 -3.77 19.08 -31.26
C ASP A 619 -4.03 20.49 -31.83
N GLY A 620 -3.32 21.51 -31.35
CA GLY A 620 -3.42 22.89 -31.89
C GLY A 620 -3.29 22.92 -33.40
N GLY A 621 -2.25 22.28 -33.95
CA GLY A 621 -2.06 22.18 -35.41
C GLY A 621 -3.15 21.36 -36.14
N ARG A 622 -3.68 20.32 -35.52
CA ARG A 622 -4.77 19.52 -36.09
C ARG A 622 -6.09 20.29 -36.10
N PHE A 623 -6.38 21.04 -35.06
CA PHE A 623 -7.60 21.87 -34.99
C PHE A 623 -7.54 23.06 -35.92
N GLU A 624 -6.36 23.62 -36.18
CA GLU A 624 -6.20 24.64 -37.22
C GLU A 624 -6.55 24.11 -38.62
N ILE A 625 -6.13 22.89 -38.94
CA ILE A 625 -6.50 22.23 -40.19
C ILE A 625 -8.04 21.97 -40.23
N MET A 626 -8.64 21.51 -39.14
CA MET A 626 -10.09 21.26 -39.07
C MET A 626 -10.90 22.56 -39.20
N LYS A 627 -10.43 23.69 -38.64
CA LYS A 627 -11.02 25.03 -38.87
C LYS A 627 -10.98 25.40 -40.35
N LYS A 628 -9.87 25.15 -41.03
CA LYS A 628 -9.73 25.39 -42.47
C LYS A 628 -10.65 24.49 -43.35
N LEU A 629 -11.03 23.32 -42.82
CA LEU A 629 -11.98 22.38 -43.44
C LEU A 629 -13.43 22.70 -43.08
N GLY A 630 -13.72 23.81 -42.38
CA GLY A 630 -15.09 24.30 -42.13
C GLY A 630 -15.73 23.81 -40.83
N MET A 631 -14.99 23.19 -39.92
CA MET A 631 -15.52 22.83 -38.57
C MET A 631 -15.78 24.08 -37.73
N ASN A 632 -16.99 24.15 -37.15
CA ASN A 632 -17.36 25.24 -36.25
C ASN A 632 -16.63 25.14 -34.90
N GLN A 633 -16.39 26.24 -34.23
CA GLN A 633 -15.72 26.27 -32.91
C GLN A 633 -16.47 25.43 -31.84
N LYS A 634 -17.79 25.36 -31.90
CA LYS A 634 -18.62 24.52 -31.02
C LYS A 634 -18.35 23.05 -31.20
N ASP A 635 -18.23 22.59 -32.46
CA ASP A 635 -17.97 21.18 -32.79
C ASP A 635 -16.56 20.76 -32.37
N ILE A 636 -15.59 21.63 -32.56
CA ILE A 636 -14.21 21.43 -32.10
C ILE A 636 -14.20 21.29 -30.57
N LYS A 637 -14.84 22.23 -29.85
CA LYS A 637 -14.92 22.20 -28.38
C LYS A 637 -15.64 20.95 -27.85
N SER A 638 -16.72 20.55 -28.50
CA SER A 638 -17.49 19.34 -28.15
C SER A 638 -16.67 18.06 -28.36
N SER A 639 -15.95 17.97 -29.50
CA SER A 639 -15.09 16.86 -29.82
C SER A 639 -13.91 16.76 -28.82
N ILE A 640 -13.27 17.87 -28.49
CA ILE A 640 -12.22 17.95 -27.48
C ILE A 640 -12.74 17.45 -26.13
N ASN A 641 -13.87 17.99 -25.69
CA ASN A 641 -14.43 17.68 -24.38
C ASN A 641 -14.79 16.20 -24.26
N SER A 642 -15.40 15.60 -25.28
CA SER A 642 -15.73 14.17 -25.30
C SER A 642 -14.47 13.28 -25.22
N GLN A 643 -13.42 13.62 -25.97
CA GLN A 643 -12.16 12.89 -25.94
C GLN A 643 -11.44 13.02 -24.60
N MET A 644 -11.40 14.24 -24.05
CA MET A 644 -10.78 14.53 -22.77
C MET A 644 -11.49 13.78 -21.64
N LEU A 645 -12.81 13.83 -21.58
CA LEU A 645 -13.59 13.10 -20.57
C LEU A 645 -13.27 11.61 -20.61
N THR A 646 -13.29 10.98 -21.80
CA THR A 646 -13.03 9.54 -21.91
C THR A 646 -11.60 9.18 -21.44
N VAL A 647 -10.61 9.96 -21.88
CA VAL A 647 -9.19 9.71 -21.52
C VAL A 647 -8.95 9.89 -20.03
N PHE A 648 -9.62 10.88 -19.41
CA PHE A 648 -9.43 11.19 -18.00
C PHE A 648 -10.18 10.24 -17.06
N PHE A 649 -11.44 9.96 -17.35
CA PHE A 649 -12.26 9.18 -16.43
C PHE A 649 -12.06 7.67 -16.54
N LEU A 650 -11.53 7.17 -17.66
CA LEU A 650 -11.26 5.74 -17.82
C LEU A 650 -10.32 5.17 -16.75
N PRO A 651 -9.18 5.83 -16.38
CA PRO A 651 -8.31 5.34 -15.31
C PRO A 651 -8.98 5.26 -13.94
N ILE A 652 -9.77 6.26 -13.56
CA ILE A 652 -10.43 6.25 -12.25
C ILE A 652 -11.58 5.24 -12.18
N ILE A 653 -12.35 5.09 -13.26
CA ILE A 653 -13.39 4.06 -13.34
C ILE A 653 -12.74 2.67 -13.16
N MET A 654 -11.63 2.43 -13.86
CA MET A 654 -10.93 1.17 -13.73
C MET A 654 -10.32 0.98 -12.34
N ALA A 655 -9.84 2.06 -11.70
CA ALA A 655 -9.36 2.03 -10.32
C ALA A 655 -10.47 1.66 -9.32
N CYS A 656 -11.69 2.17 -9.52
CA CYS A 656 -12.85 1.77 -8.72
C CYS A 656 -13.24 0.29 -8.95
N VAL A 657 -13.11 -0.20 -10.18
CA VAL A 657 -13.31 -1.63 -10.48
C VAL A 657 -12.26 -2.48 -9.77
N HIS A 658 -10.98 -2.08 -9.83
CA HIS A 658 -9.91 -2.77 -9.09
C HIS A 658 -10.17 -2.77 -7.58
N LEU A 659 -10.63 -1.65 -7.01
CA LEU A 659 -11.00 -1.54 -5.60
C LEU A 659 -12.11 -2.53 -5.23
N ALA A 660 -13.16 -2.63 -6.06
CA ALA A 660 -14.28 -3.54 -5.83
C ALA A 660 -13.82 -5.02 -5.84
N PHE A 661 -12.95 -5.41 -6.77
CA PHE A 661 -12.39 -6.77 -6.80
C PHE A 661 -11.32 -7.02 -5.73
N ALA A 662 -10.65 -5.99 -5.24
CA ALA A 662 -9.72 -6.10 -4.12
C ALA A 662 -10.44 -6.21 -2.77
N PHE A 663 -11.70 -5.80 -2.66
CA PHE A 663 -12.49 -5.79 -1.43
C PHE A 663 -12.47 -7.15 -0.68
N PRO A 664 -12.72 -8.32 -1.31
CA PRO A 664 -12.71 -9.59 -0.61
C PRO A 664 -11.35 -9.92 0.02
N ILE A 665 -10.27 -9.84 -0.74
CA ILE A 665 -8.93 -10.17 -0.25
C ILE A 665 -8.46 -9.18 0.84
N VAL A 666 -8.73 -7.87 0.68
CA VAL A 666 -8.39 -6.86 1.69
C VAL A 666 -9.22 -7.07 2.96
N SER A 667 -10.50 -7.43 2.85
CA SER A 667 -11.32 -7.75 4.03
C SER A 667 -10.77 -8.95 4.82
N LYS A 668 -10.14 -9.92 4.15
CA LYS A 668 -9.43 -11.03 4.81
C LYS A 668 -8.13 -10.57 5.49
N LEU A 669 -7.39 -9.65 4.86
CA LEU A 669 -6.22 -9.05 5.51
C LEU A 669 -6.58 -8.24 6.76
N LEU A 670 -7.72 -7.53 6.74
CA LEU A 670 -8.21 -6.79 7.90
C LEU A 670 -8.58 -7.73 9.07
N LEU A 671 -9.01 -8.97 8.79
CA LEU A 671 -9.22 -10.00 9.83
C LEU A 671 -7.93 -10.34 10.59
N CYS A 672 -6.75 -10.29 9.95
CA CYS A 672 -5.47 -10.49 10.63
C CYS A 672 -5.23 -9.41 11.72
N PHE A 673 -5.84 -8.24 11.59
CA PHE A 673 -5.82 -7.17 12.58
C PHE A 673 -7.02 -7.21 13.54
N GLY A 674 -7.84 -8.27 13.50
CA GLY A 674 -9.04 -8.42 14.34
C GLY A 674 -10.28 -7.65 13.85
N PHE A 675 -10.21 -7.00 12.69
CA PHE A 675 -11.34 -6.26 12.12
C PHE A 675 -12.25 -7.18 11.29
N SER A 676 -13.52 -7.33 11.70
CA SER A 676 -14.46 -8.28 11.09
C SER A 676 -15.70 -7.65 10.42
N ASP A 677 -15.96 -6.35 10.63
CA ASP A 677 -17.14 -5.68 10.09
C ASP A 677 -16.98 -5.35 8.59
N LYS A 678 -17.44 -6.28 7.74
CA LYS A 678 -17.44 -6.11 6.28
C LYS A 678 -18.37 -4.98 5.81
N GLY A 679 -19.47 -4.71 6.54
CA GLY A 679 -20.42 -3.66 6.20
C GLY A 679 -19.80 -2.27 6.37
N PHE A 680 -19.15 -2.06 7.52
CA PHE A 680 -18.42 -0.83 7.77
C PHE A 680 -17.27 -0.63 6.77
N PHE A 681 -16.50 -1.68 6.45
CA PHE A 681 -15.46 -1.60 5.44
C PHE A 681 -16.00 -1.24 4.05
N ALA A 682 -17.15 -1.81 3.65
CA ALA A 682 -17.79 -1.45 2.38
C ALA A 682 -18.20 0.03 2.35
N LEU A 683 -18.78 0.54 3.44
CA LEU A 683 -19.14 1.95 3.58
C LEU A 683 -17.91 2.86 3.42
N VAL A 684 -16.83 2.55 4.14
CA VAL A 684 -15.56 3.32 4.07
C VAL A 684 -15.00 3.32 2.65
N ASN A 685 -15.01 2.17 1.94
CA ASN A 685 -14.57 2.10 0.54
C ASN A 685 -15.38 3.04 -0.36
N VAL A 686 -16.72 3.05 -0.23
CA VAL A 686 -17.59 3.93 -1.02
C VAL A 686 -17.30 5.40 -0.71
N VAL A 687 -17.18 5.76 0.57
CA VAL A 687 -16.90 7.15 0.97
C VAL A 687 -15.53 7.60 0.44
N CYS A 688 -14.48 6.78 0.62
CA CYS A 688 -13.15 7.09 0.08
C CYS A 688 -13.16 7.25 -1.43
N ALA A 689 -13.87 6.38 -2.16
CA ALA A 689 -14.01 6.46 -3.61
C ALA A 689 -14.72 7.75 -4.05
N LEU A 690 -15.79 8.16 -3.36
CA LEU A 690 -16.52 9.41 -3.63
C LEU A 690 -15.66 10.65 -3.36
N VAL A 691 -15.00 10.72 -2.22
CA VAL A 691 -14.09 11.83 -1.88
C VAL A 691 -12.97 11.95 -2.92
N PHE A 692 -12.37 10.82 -3.28
CA PHE A 692 -11.31 10.79 -4.29
C PHE A 692 -11.84 11.19 -5.69
N ALA A 693 -13.04 10.78 -6.06
CA ALA A 693 -13.68 11.16 -7.33
C ALA A 693 -13.94 12.68 -7.40
N VAL A 694 -14.40 13.30 -6.30
CA VAL A 694 -14.58 14.77 -6.22
C VAL A 694 -13.23 15.47 -6.40
N PHE A 695 -12.20 15.04 -5.69
CA PHE A 695 -10.85 15.58 -5.85
C PHE A 695 -10.35 15.44 -7.30
N TYR A 696 -10.55 14.28 -7.92
CA TYR A 696 -10.14 14.01 -9.29
C TYR A 696 -10.85 14.92 -10.31
N VAL A 697 -12.14 15.21 -10.10
CA VAL A 697 -12.92 16.17 -10.92
C VAL A 697 -12.34 17.59 -10.79
N ILE A 698 -11.92 18.01 -9.59
CA ILE A 698 -11.29 19.30 -9.39
C ILE A 698 -9.97 19.39 -10.18
N VAL A 699 -9.12 18.37 -10.06
CA VAL A 699 -7.87 18.28 -10.83
C VAL A 699 -8.13 18.33 -12.33
N TYR A 700 -9.13 17.59 -12.81
CA TYR A 700 -9.55 17.63 -14.21
C TYR A 700 -9.93 19.03 -14.67
N ARG A 701 -10.74 19.75 -13.90
CA ARG A 701 -11.17 21.13 -14.27
C ARG A 701 -9.99 22.09 -14.37
N ILE A 702 -9.05 22.04 -13.41
CA ILE A 702 -7.87 22.91 -13.39
C ILE A 702 -6.96 22.62 -14.59
N THR A 703 -6.69 21.36 -14.83
CA THR A 703 -5.76 20.95 -15.90
C THR A 703 -6.37 21.11 -17.29
N SER A 704 -7.68 20.89 -17.45
CA SER A 704 -8.42 21.11 -18.69
C SER A 704 -8.38 22.58 -19.16
N LYS A 705 -8.40 23.54 -18.22
CA LYS A 705 -8.24 24.96 -18.55
C LYS A 705 -6.89 25.26 -19.20
N SER A 706 -5.83 24.64 -18.72
CA SER A 706 -4.47 24.77 -19.31
C SER A 706 -4.39 24.22 -20.74
N TYR A 707 -5.06 23.08 -20.99
CA TYR A 707 -5.16 22.52 -22.34
C TYR A 707 -5.88 23.48 -23.31
N TYR A 708 -7.06 24.01 -22.93
CA TYR A 708 -7.81 24.95 -23.77
C TYR A 708 -7.03 26.21 -24.09
N ASN A 709 -6.25 26.73 -23.15
CA ASN A 709 -5.42 27.91 -23.40
C ASN A 709 -4.35 27.63 -24.45
N ILE A 710 -3.71 26.45 -24.41
CA ILE A 710 -2.66 26.05 -25.37
C ILE A 710 -3.24 25.81 -26.77
N VAL A 711 -4.43 25.22 -26.88
CA VAL A 711 -5.07 24.94 -28.18
C VAL A 711 -5.59 26.21 -28.86
N ASN A 712 -5.91 27.27 -28.08
CA ASN A 712 -6.41 28.55 -28.62
C ASN A 712 -5.30 29.58 -28.89
N GLU A 713 -4.08 29.40 -28.33
CA GLU A 713 -2.88 30.14 -28.73
C GLU A 713 -2.41 29.70 -30.13
#